data_c44d14722fb4d02e61529697343c1a40
#
_entry.id   c44d14722fb4d02e61529697343c1a40
#
_cell.length_a   1.000
_cell.length_b   1.000
_cell.length_c   1.000
_cell.angle_alpha   90.00
_cell.angle_beta   90.00
_cell.angle_gamma   90.00
#
_symmetry.space_group_name_H-M   'P 1'
#
loop_
_entity.id
_entity.type
_entity.pdbx_description
1 polymer ?
#
loop_
_entity_poly.entity_id
_entity_poly.type
_entity_poly.pdbx_seq_one_letter_code
_entity_poly.pdbx_strand_id
1 'polypeptide(L)'
;MNISYNWLKEYVDFNLTPDEVAAALTSIGLETGSVEEVQSVKGGLEGLVIGEVLTCEPHPNSDHMHITTVNLGQGEPVQIVCGAANVAAGQKVVVATLGTKLYDGDDCFTIKKSKLRGVESLGMICAEDEIGIGTSHDGIIVLPESAVPGTLAKDYYNIKSDYVLEVDITPNRADACSHYGVARDLYAYLVQNGQPAELKKPSVEAFAVDNHDLDIDVVVENAEACPHYAGVTVKGVTVKESPEWLQNKLRLIGLRPINNVVDITNYIVHAFGQPLHCFDAAKIKGGKVVVKTLPEGTPFVTLDEVERKLNERDLMICNAEEPMCIAGVFGGLDSGSTEATTDVFLESAYFHPTWVRKTARRHGLNTDASFRFERGIDPNNVLYCLKLAALMVKELAGGTISSDIKDVCQAEFPDFRVELPYAKLHALVGKEIPHETIRSIVKSLEMKVVEETAEGLTLDVPPYRVDVQRDCDVIEDILRIYGYNNVEIPSALKSCLTTKGEYDASNKLQNLVAEQLVGCGFNEILNNSLTRAAYYDGLTSYPSQNLVMLLNPLSADLNAMRQTLLFGGLESIAHNANRKNADLKFFEYGNCYHFHADKKDPEKALAAYTEELHLGLWVTGKRVSNSWAHTDENSTVYELKAYVENIFRRLGLNLHDLVVGNLSDDIYAAALSVQTRGGKRLATFGVVTRKLLKAFDIDNEVYYADLNWKELLKAIKNVKVNFQELSKFPAVKRDLALLIDKKVQFAEIEKIAYDSEKKLLKEVSLFDVYEGKNLEAGKKSYAVSFLLQDETQTLNDKQIDKIMQKLIKNLQDKLGAQLR
;
A
#
# COMPACT_ATOMS: atom_id res chain seq x y z
N MET A 1 -11.77 8.29 -8.24
CA MET A 1 -12.95 9.20 -8.16
C MET A 1 -13.30 9.69 -9.55
N ASN A 2 -14.59 9.67 -9.92
CA ASN A 2 -15.04 10.08 -11.25
C ASN A 2 -15.28 11.59 -11.29
N ILE A 3 -14.64 12.26 -12.25
CA ILE A 3 -14.74 13.71 -12.49
C ILE A 3 -15.30 13.92 -13.89
N SER A 4 -16.44 14.64 -14.00
CA SER A 4 -17.00 15.05 -15.27
C SER A 4 -16.24 16.27 -15.80
N TYR A 5 -15.79 16.18 -17.05
CA TYR A 5 -15.08 17.26 -17.73
C TYR A 5 -15.96 18.51 -17.91
N ASN A 6 -17.23 18.36 -18.29
CA ASN A 6 -18.13 19.49 -18.45
C ASN A 6 -18.51 20.12 -17.09
N TRP A 7 -18.66 19.30 -16.04
CA TRP A 7 -18.90 19.82 -14.69
C TRP A 7 -17.69 20.56 -14.15
N LEU A 8 -16.46 20.08 -14.45
CA LEU A 8 -15.23 20.77 -14.08
C LEU A 8 -15.15 22.17 -14.72
N LYS A 9 -15.62 22.33 -15.98
CA LYS A 9 -15.69 23.64 -16.68
C LYS A 9 -16.65 24.64 -16.03
N GLU A 10 -17.57 24.22 -15.20
CA GLU A 10 -18.42 25.16 -14.46
C GLU A 10 -17.63 25.93 -13.38
N TYR A 11 -16.53 25.34 -12.89
CA TYR A 11 -15.70 25.90 -11.82
C TYR A 11 -14.44 26.60 -12.33
N VAL A 12 -13.91 26.19 -13.48
CA VAL A 12 -12.73 26.82 -14.07
C VAL A 12 -12.82 26.81 -15.60
N ASP A 13 -12.61 27.98 -16.23
CA ASP A 13 -12.62 28.10 -17.69
C ASP A 13 -11.28 27.62 -18.27
N PHE A 14 -11.32 26.71 -19.25
CA PHE A 14 -10.13 26.24 -19.97
C PHE A 14 -10.50 25.73 -21.37
N ASN A 15 -9.50 25.70 -22.26
CA ASN A 15 -9.64 25.18 -23.62
C ASN A 15 -8.89 23.86 -23.88
N LEU A 16 -8.40 23.22 -22.82
CA LEU A 16 -7.75 21.92 -22.91
C LEU A 16 -8.75 20.83 -23.32
N THR A 17 -8.33 19.86 -24.12
CA THR A 17 -9.08 18.64 -24.41
C THR A 17 -9.15 17.74 -23.18
N PRO A 18 -10.05 16.74 -23.12
CA PRO A 18 -10.11 15.79 -21.99
C PRO A 18 -8.78 15.09 -21.71
N ASP A 19 -8.05 14.66 -22.75
CA ASP A 19 -6.74 14.03 -22.62
C ASP A 19 -5.66 15.01 -22.11
N GLU A 20 -5.70 16.25 -22.55
CA GLU A 20 -4.79 17.29 -22.03
C GLU A 20 -5.09 17.65 -20.58
N VAL A 21 -6.36 17.62 -20.14
CA VAL A 21 -6.75 17.79 -18.74
C VAL A 21 -6.22 16.60 -17.92
N ALA A 22 -6.38 15.37 -18.38
CA ALA A 22 -5.86 14.17 -17.73
C ALA A 22 -4.34 14.23 -17.56
N ALA A 23 -3.61 14.64 -18.59
CA ALA A 23 -2.16 14.82 -18.54
C ALA A 23 -1.76 15.94 -17.58
N ALA A 24 -2.49 17.08 -17.58
CA ALA A 24 -2.26 18.18 -16.64
C ALA A 24 -2.46 17.74 -15.18
N LEU A 25 -3.58 17.08 -14.86
CA LEU A 25 -3.88 16.59 -13.53
C LEU A 25 -2.83 15.58 -13.04
N THR A 26 -2.45 14.63 -13.88
CA THR A 26 -1.40 13.66 -13.57
C THR A 26 -0.07 14.35 -13.29
N SER A 27 0.29 15.38 -14.08
CA SER A 27 1.55 16.11 -13.92
C SER A 27 1.67 16.85 -12.59
N ILE A 28 0.55 17.21 -11.97
CA ILE A 28 0.47 17.94 -10.70
C ILE A 28 0.09 17.03 -9.51
N GLY A 29 0.12 15.69 -9.71
CA GLY A 29 -0.05 14.71 -8.64
C GLY A 29 -1.49 14.20 -8.42
N LEU A 30 -2.41 14.48 -9.36
CA LEU A 30 -3.74 13.90 -9.42
C LEU A 30 -3.78 12.90 -10.59
N GLU A 31 -3.26 11.69 -10.36
CA GLU A 31 -3.13 10.65 -11.39
C GLU A 31 -4.49 10.32 -12.00
N THR A 32 -4.57 10.41 -13.35
CA THR A 32 -5.76 10.05 -14.10
C THR A 32 -5.56 8.70 -14.76
N GLY A 33 -6.33 7.69 -14.33
CA GLY A 33 -6.24 6.30 -14.79
C GLY A 33 -6.93 6.07 -16.14
N SER A 34 -8.10 6.70 -16.36
CA SER A 34 -8.86 6.57 -17.61
C SER A 34 -9.59 7.87 -17.96
N VAL A 35 -9.88 8.02 -19.26
CA VAL A 35 -10.75 9.08 -19.82
C VAL A 35 -11.78 8.38 -20.70
N GLU A 36 -13.04 8.42 -20.29
CA GLU A 36 -14.13 7.74 -21.01
C GLU A 36 -15.16 8.75 -21.52
N GLU A 37 -15.53 8.67 -22.79
CA GLU A 37 -16.65 9.42 -23.32
C GLU A 37 -17.97 8.76 -22.91
N VAL A 38 -18.81 9.50 -22.19
CA VAL A 38 -20.12 9.08 -21.75
C VAL A 38 -21.18 9.92 -22.46
N GLN A 39 -22.02 9.26 -23.18
CA GLN A 39 -23.12 9.88 -23.91
C GLN A 39 -24.42 9.77 -23.09
N SER A 40 -25.24 10.82 -23.07
CA SER A 40 -26.52 10.84 -22.35
C SER A 40 -27.49 9.76 -22.85
N VAL A 41 -27.32 9.34 -24.10
CA VAL A 41 -28.00 8.20 -24.71
C VAL A 41 -26.94 7.32 -25.35
N LYS A 42 -26.93 6.02 -25.04
CA LYS A 42 -25.93 5.04 -25.52
C LYS A 42 -25.89 5.04 -27.06
N GLY A 43 -24.71 5.26 -27.63
CA GLY A 43 -24.52 5.39 -29.09
C GLY A 43 -24.80 6.78 -29.65
N GLY A 44 -25.16 7.79 -28.80
CA GLY A 44 -25.27 9.20 -29.16
C GLY A 44 -26.27 9.50 -30.28
N LEU A 45 -27.22 8.64 -30.53
CA LEU A 45 -28.17 8.70 -31.65
C LEU A 45 -27.48 8.82 -33.03
N GLU A 46 -26.27 8.30 -33.16
CA GLU A 46 -25.53 8.31 -34.42
C GLU A 46 -26.24 7.51 -35.51
N GLY A 47 -26.39 8.12 -36.72
CA GLY A 47 -27.10 7.49 -37.84
C GLY A 47 -28.63 7.58 -37.80
N LEU A 48 -29.19 8.17 -36.74
CA LEU A 48 -30.64 8.47 -36.63
C LEU A 48 -30.93 9.83 -37.19
N VAL A 49 -31.97 9.94 -38.00
CA VAL A 49 -32.37 11.14 -38.75
C VAL A 49 -33.87 11.37 -38.62
N ILE A 50 -34.28 12.63 -38.57
CA ILE A 50 -35.69 12.98 -38.66
C ILE A 50 -36.17 12.78 -40.11
N GLY A 51 -37.27 11.99 -40.27
CA GLY A 51 -37.89 11.72 -41.56
C GLY A 51 -39.31 12.18 -41.60
N GLU A 52 -39.85 12.33 -42.78
CA GLU A 52 -41.27 12.57 -43.05
C GLU A 52 -41.87 11.41 -43.81
N VAL A 53 -42.92 10.79 -43.32
CA VAL A 53 -43.65 9.72 -43.95
C VAL A 53 -44.50 10.31 -45.09
N LEU A 54 -44.07 10.13 -46.35
CA LEU A 54 -44.80 10.65 -47.54
C LEU A 54 -46.01 9.78 -47.85
N THR A 55 -45.85 8.45 -47.85
CA THR A 55 -46.93 7.47 -48.10
C THR A 55 -46.94 6.38 -47.06
N CYS A 56 -48.09 5.84 -46.73
CA CYS A 56 -48.29 4.71 -45.82
C CYS A 56 -49.36 3.79 -46.38
N GLU A 57 -48.95 2.60 -46.90
CA GLU A 57 -49.88 1.65 -47.55
C GLU A 57 -49.85 0.33 -46.79
N PRO A 58 -50.97 -0.41 -46.65
CA PRO A 58 -50.97 -1.74 -46.06
C PRO A 58 -50.03 -2.73 -46.76
N HIS A 59 -49.32 -3.53 -45.97
CA HIS A 59 -48.39 -4.52 -46.51
C HIS A 59 -49.20 -5.71 -47.16
N PRO A 60 -48.88 -6.09 -48.44
CA PRO A 60 -49.70 -7.08 -49.17
C PRO A 60 -49.76 -8.49 -48.51
N ASN A 61 -48.73 -8.82 -47.69
CA ASN A 61 -48.57 -10.12 -47.06
C ASN A 61 -48.58 -10.06 -45.53
N SER A 62 -49.17 -8.98 -44.95
CA SER A 62 -49.25 -8.81 -43.51
C SER A 62 -50.51 -8.00 -43.12
N ASP A 63 -51.11 -8.35 -42.01
CA ASP A 63 -52.36 -7.72 -41.45
C ASP A 63 -52.08 -6.54 -40.51
N HIS A 64 -50.81 -6.34 -40.11
CA HIS A 64 -50.44 -5.33 -39.17
C HIS A 64 -49.21 -4.46 -39.62
N MET A 65 -48.56 -4.81 -40.73
CA MET A 65 -47.42 -4.03 -41.25
C MET A 65 -47.88 -3.03 -42.31
N HIS A 66 -47.11 -1.94 -42.45
CA HIS A 66 -47.32 -0.90 -43.47
C HIS A 66 -46.00 -0.73 -44.26
N ILE A 67 -46.12 -0.47 -45.56
CA ILE A 67 -45.05 -0.02 -46.42
C ILE A 67 -45.08 1.49 -46.44
N THR A 68 -44.00 2.11 -45.98
CA THR A 68 -43.90 3.56 -45.98
C THR A 68 -42.80 4.05 -46.92
N THR A 69 -43.02 5.23 -47.52
CA THR A 69 -41.97 5.97 -48.23
C THR A 69 -41.64 7.17 -47.36
N VAL A 70 -40.40 7.26 -46.96
CA VAL A 70 -39.91 8.28 -45.99
C VAL A 70 -38.92 9.21 -46.63
N ASN A 71 -39.15 10.50 -46.55
CA ASN A 71 -38.26 11.54 -46.93
C ASN A 71 -37.26 11.82 -45.81
N LEU A 72 -35.95 11.64 -46.02
CA LEU A 72 -34.91 11.90 -45.05
C LEU A 72 -34.24 13.25 -45.23
N GLY A 73 -34.87 14.19 -45.96
CA GLY A 73 -34.38 15.53 -46.18
C GLY A 73 -33.30 15.68 -47.26
N GLN A 74 -32.60 14.59 -47.63
CA GLN A 74 -31.62 14.55 -48.68
C GLN A 74 -31.77 13.25 -49.51
N GLY A 75 -31.55 13.35 -50.81
CA GLY A 75 -31.64 12.21 -51.72
C GLY A 75 -33.08 11.79 -52.09
N GLU A 76 -33.23 10.60 -52.65
CA GLU A 76 -34.57 10.04 -52.98
C GLU A 76 -35.21 9.46 -51.69
N PRO A 77 -36.58 9.58 -51.55
CA PRO A 77 -37.26 8.96 -50.45
C PRO A 77 -37.01 7.45 -50.35
N VAL A 78 -36.85 6.94 -49.15
CA VAL A 78 -36.52 5.54 -48.85
C VAL A 78 -37.74 4.72 -48.46
N GLN A 79 -37.83 3.50 -48.94
CA GLN A 79 -38.88 2.56 -48.52
C GLN A 79 -38.52 1.87 -47.19
N ILE A 80 -39.41 1.99 -46.20
CA ILE A 80 -39.27 1.32 -44.92
C ILE A 80 -40.59 0.59 -44.59
N VAL A 81 -40.43 -0.65 -44.15
CA VAL A 81 -41.56 -1.46 -43.67
C VAL A 81 -41.68 -1.27 -42.14
N CYS A 82 -42.82 -0.77 -41.67
CA CYS A 82 -43.10 -0.49 -40.24
C CYS A 82 -44.23 -1.38 -39.72
N GLY A 83 -44.03 -1.95 -38.54
CA GLY A 83 -45.00 -2.79 -37.82
C GLY A 83 -45.85 -2.06 -36.82
N ALA A 84 -45.58 -0.79 -36.55
CA ALA A 84 -46.27 -0.02 -35.52
C ALA A 84 -47.68 0.41 -35.99
N ALA A 85 -48.68 0.27 -35.12
CA ALA A 85 -50.05 0.58 -35.43
C ALA A 85 -50.33 2.09 -35.58
N ASN A 86 -49.45 2.94 -35.05
CA ASN A 86 -49.60 4.40 -35.07
C ASN A 86 -48.93 5.09 -36.25
N VAL A 87 -48.33 4.35 -37.20
CA VAL A 87 -47.68 4.96 -38.37
C VAL A 87 -48.72 5.48 -39.38
N ALA A 88 -48.57 6.70 -39.89
CA ALA A 88 -49.46 7.32 -40.89
C ALA A 88 -48.68 8.30 -41.79
N ALA A 89 -49.23 8.54 -43.00
CA ALA A 89 -48.68 9.53 -43.91
C ALA A 89 -48.77 10.95 -43.31
N GLY A 90 -47.77 11.78 -43.58
CA GLY A 90 -47.62 13.15 -43.09
C GLY A 90 -46.90 13.27 -41.73
N GLN A 91 -46.62 12.17 -41.02
CA GLN A 91 -45.97 12.20 -39.73
C GLN A 91 -44.48 12.49 -39.87
N LYS A 92 -43.96 13.25 -38.90
CA LYS A 92 -42.53 13.38 -38.68
C LYS A 92 -42.06 12.30 -37.69
N VAL A 93 -41.04 11.55 -38.03
CA VAL A 93 -40.62 10.35 -37.32
C VAL A 93 -39.11 10.27 -37.16
N VAL A 94 -38.62 9.46 -36.22
CA VAL A 94 -37.19 9.18 -36.09
C VAL A 94 -36.86 7.91 -36.85
N VAL A 95 -35.86 8.00 -37.74
CA VAL A 95 -35.49 6.90 -38.65
C VAL A 95 -34.04 6.51 -38.40
N ALA A 96 -33.82 5.22 -38.13
CA ALA A 96 -32.52 4.59 -38.16
C ALA A 96 -32.17 4.19 -39.60
N THR A 97 -31.11 4.83 -40.16
CA THR A 97 -30.61 4.58 -41.51
C THR A 97 -29.79 3.30 -41.59
N LEU A 98 -29.45 2.83 -42.80
CA LEU A 98 -28.58 1.65 -42.93
C LEU A 98 -27.21 1.90 -42.31
N GLY A 99 -26.75 0.96 -41.48
CA GLY A 99 -25.50 1.04 -40.76
C GLY A 99 -25.61 1.59 -39.34
N THR A 100 -26.77 2.18 -38.97
CA THR A 100 -27.04 2.66 -37.60
C THR A 100 -26.98 1.51 -36.62
N LYS A 101 -26.33 1.72 -35.50
CA LYS A 101 -26.32 0.80 -34.35
C LYS A 101 -27.38 1.24 -33.34
N LEU A 102 -28.27 0.33 -32.98
CA LEU A 102 -29.22 0.50 -31.89
C LEU A 102 -28.82 -0.39 -30.71
N TYR A 103 -29.08 0.01 -29.48
CA TYR A 103 -28.62 -0.61 -28.25
C TYR A 103 -29.81 -1.08 -27.41
N ASP A 104 -29.74 -2.30 -26.90
CA ASP A 104 -30.67 -2.86 -25.92
C ASP A 104 -29.81 -3.36 -24.72
N GLY A 105 -29.77 -2.55 -23.66
CA GLY A 105 -28.83 -2.80 -22.55
C GLY A 105 -27.38 -2.86 -23.03
N ASP A 106 -26.72 -3.98 -22.85
CA ASP A 106 -25.32 -4.18 -23.31
C ASP A 106 -25.21 -4.76 -24.72
N ASP A 107 -26.31 -5.22 -25.27
CA ASP A 107 -26.35 -5.73 -26.63
C ASP A 107 -26.54 -4.60 -27.64
N CYS A 108 -26.02 -4.80 -28.86
CA CYS A 108 -26.25 -3.88 -29.97
C CYS A 108 -26.55 -4.62 -31.27
N PHE A 109 -27.43 -4.06 -32.09
CA PHE A 109 -27.69 -4.55 -33.43
C PHE A 109 -27.55 -3.45 -34.47
N THR A 110 -27.12 -3.82 -35.66
CA THR A 110 -26.91 -2.87 -36.77
C THR A 110 -28.02 -2.97 -37.76
N ILE A 111 -28.63 -1.83 -38.14
CA ILE A 111 -29.66 -1.76 -39.17
C ILE A 111 -29.07 -2.11 -40.52
N LYS A 112 -29.59 -3.17 -41.12
CA LYS A 112 -29.18 -3.67 -42.45
C LYS A 112 -30.38 -3.68 -43.39
N LYS A 113 -30.10 -3.60 -44.71
CA LYS A 113 -31.11 -3.82 -45.73
C LYS A 113 -31.76 -5.19 -45.48
N SER A 114 -33.04 -5.23 -45.28
CA SER A 114 -33.80 -6.42 -44.96
C SER A 114 -34.99 -6.64 -45.92
N LYS A 115 -35.46 -7.86 -46.01
CA LYS A 115 -36.72 -8.18 -46.71
C LYS A 115 -37.71 -8.70 -45.69
N LEU A 116 -38.72 -7.88 -45.38
CA LEU A 116 -39.79 -8.26 -44.48
C LEU A 116 -41.00 -8.79 -45.30
N ARG A 117 -41.34 -10.07 -45.13
CA ARG A 117 -42.37 -10.77 -45.91
C ARG A 117 -42.36 -10.49 -47.42
N GLY A 118 -41.14 -10.37 -48.02
CA GLY A 118 -40.97 -10.17 -49.45
C GLY A 118 -40.76 -8.74 -49.91
N VAL A 119 -41.00 -7.75 -49.05
CA VAL A 119 -40.81 -6.31 -49.35
C VAL A 119 -39.50 -5.80 -48.72
N GLU A 120 -38.74 -5.03 -49.49
CA GLU A 120 -37.47 -4.47 -49.01
C GLU A 120 -37.72 -3.32 -48.01
N SER A 121 -36.91 -3.33 -46.95
CA SER A 121 -36.82 -2.22 -45.99
C SER A 121 -35.38 -1.69 -45.93
N LEU A 122 -35.28 -0.37 -46.12
CA LEU A 122 -33.98 0.32 -46.16
C LEU A 122 -33.71 1.19 -44.91
N GLY A 123 -34.25 0.82 -43.79
CA GLY A 123 -34.12 1.49 -42.50
C GLY A 123 -35.19 0.99 -41.52
N MET A 124 -35.31 1.63 -40.39
CA MET A 124 -36.30 1.37 -39.33
C MET A 124 -36.84 2.68 -38.77
N ILE A 125 -38.17 2.79 -38.62
CA ILE A 125 -38.79 3.89 -37.89
C ILE A 125 -38.82 3.45 -36.42
N CYS A 126 -38.33 4.26 -35.49
CA CYS A 126 -37.99 3.84 -34.14
C CYS A 126 -39.04 4.29 -33.09
N ALA A 127 -39.20 3.48 -32.04
CA ALA A 127 -39.85 3.79 -30.78
C ALA A 127 -38.88 4.48 -29.78
N GLU A 128 -39.40 4.99 -28.68
CA GLU A 128 -38.58 5.68 -27.65
C GLU A 128 -37.57 4.77 -26.98
N ASP A 129 -37.98 3.56 -26.62
CA ASP A 129 -37.12 2.57 -25.95
C ASP A 129 -36.07 2.01 -26.88
N GLU A 130 -36.33 1.89 -28.19
CA GLU A 130 -35.37 1.37 -29.18
C GLU A 130 -34.19 2.31 -29.41
N ILE A 131 -34.33 3.61 -29.13
CA ILE A 131 -33.28 4.59 -29.27
C ILE A 131 -32.80 5.14 -27.90
N GLY A 132 -33.39 4.65 -26.81
CA GLY A 132 -32.95 4.98 -25.44
C GLY A 132 -33.32 6.38 -24.95
N ILE A 133 -34.31 7.05 -25.54
CA ILE A 133 -34.79 8.39 -25.09
C ILE A 133 -35.99 8.32 -24.17
N GLY A 134 -36.65 7.17 -24.04
CA GLY A 134 -37.79 6.91 -23.18
C GLY A 134 -37.96 5.42 -22.92
N THR A 135 -39.10 5.06 -22.30
CA THR A 135 -39.42 3.67 -21.94
C THR A 135 -40.66 3.12 -22.67
N SER A 136 -41.29 3.96 -23.51
CA SER A 136 -42.51 3.54 -24.23
C SER A 136 -42.21 2.71 -25.46
N HIS A 137 -42.87 1.56 -25.58
CA HIS A 137 -42.89 0.70 -26.75
C HIS A 137 -44.26 0.65 -27.42
N ASP A 138 -45.15 1.59 -27.10
CA ASP A 138 -46.57 1.60 -27.57
C ASP A 138 -46.71 2.01 -29.06
N GLY A 139 -45.61 2.29 -29.74
CA GLY A 139 -45.53 2.68 -31.13
C GLY A 139 -44.31 3.51 -31.48
N ILE A 140 -44.25 3.94 -32.74
CA ILE A 140 -43.15 4.81 -33.19
C ILE A 140 -43.24 6.21 -32.60
N ILE A 141 -42.10 6.89 -32.53
CA ILE A 141 -42.03 8.32 -32.14
C ILE A 141 -42.66 9.18 -33.25
N VAL A 142 -43.70 9.94 -32.86
CA VAL A 142 -44.30 10.96 -33.74
C VAL A 142 -43.92 12.34 -33.24
N LEU A 143 -43.12 13.05 -34.03
CA LEU A 143 -42.63 14.37 -33.72
C LEU A 143 -43.63 15.48 -34.11
N PRO A 144 -43.51 16.68 -33.49
CA PRO A 144 -44.25 17.85 -33.92
C PRO A 144 -44.05 18.20 -35.40
N GLU A 145 -45.04 18.82 -36.03
CA GLU A 145 -44.98 19.25 -37.43
C GLU A 145 -43.80 20.18 -37.76
N SER A 146 -43.33 20.90 -36.74
CA SER A 146 -42.14 21.80 -36.84
C SER A 146 -40.83 21.07 -37.00
N ALA A 147 -40.79 19.74 -36.81
CA ALA A 147 -39.56 18.96 -36.98
C ALA A 147 -39.14 18.89 -38.43
N VAL A 148 -37.89 19.25 -38.74
CA VAL A 148 -37.36 19.38 -40.11
C VAL A 148 -36.75 18.05 -40.55
N PRO A 149 -37.29 17.44 -41.65
CA PRO A 149 -36.69 16.23 -42.22
C PRO A 149 -35.20 16.46 -42.62
N GLY A 150 -34.34 15.49 -42.33
CA GLY A 150 -32.90 15.58 -42.55
C GLY A 150 -32.10 16.08 -41.37
N THR A 151 -32.74 16.57 -40.33
CA THR A 151 -32.05 16.94 -39.08
C THR A 151 -31.58 15.65 -38.41
N LEU A 152 -30.33 15.63 -37.94
CA LEU A 152 -29.81 14.51 -37.14
C LEU A 152 -30.59 14.43 -35.82
N ALA A 153 -30.97 13.21 -35.41
CA ALA A 153 -31.71 13.02 -34.17
C ALA A 153 -30.92 13.52 -32.94
N LYS A 154 -29.60 13.38 -32.96
CA LYS A 154 -28.73 13.91 -31.91
C LYS A 154 -28.84 15.41 -31.72
N ASP A 155 -28.96 16.15 -32.84
CA ASP A 155 -29.10 17.61 -32.80
C ASP A 155 -30.53 18.04 -32.38
N TYR A 156 -31.55 17.28 -32.82
CA TYR A 156 -32.92 17.53 -32.46
C TYR A 156 -33.19 17.32 -30.96
N TYR A 157 -32.64 16.23 -30.40
CA TYR A 157 -32.74 15.90 -28.97
C TYR A 157 -31.68 16.53 -28.12
N ASN A 158 -30.78 17.36 -28.73
CA ASN A 158 -29.69 18.03 -28.03
C ASN A 158 -28.86 17.04 -27.16
N ILE A 159 -28.54 15.88 -27.75
CA ILE A 159 -27.74 14.85 -27.08
C ILE A 159 -26.36 15.43 -26.77
N LYS A 160 -26.01 15.43 -25.51
CA LYS A 160 -24.71 15.89 -25.02
C LYS A 160 -23.83 14.71 -24.70
N SER A 161 -22.59 14.77 -25.14
CA SER A 161 -21.54 13.90 -24.63
C SER A 161 -20.75 14.64 -23.54
N ASP A 162 -20.27 13.87 -22.61
CA ASP A 162 -19.31 14.32 -21.58
C ASP A 162 -18.17 13.34 -21.51
N TYR A 163 -17.06 13.75 -20.89
CA TYR A 163 -15.94 12.87 -20.61
C TYR A 163 -15.83 12.70 -19.10
N VAL A 164 -15.64 11.46 -18.65
CA VAL A 164 -15.39 11.14 -17.25
C VAL A 164 -13.93 10.78 -17.09
N LEU A 165 -13.25 11.52 -16.24
CA LEU A 165 -11.87 11.27 -15.85
C LEU A 165 -11.87 10.47 -14.54
N GLU A 166 -11.27 9.31 -14.51
CA GLU A 166 -11.03 8.54 -13.30
C GLU A 166 -9.76 9.05 -12.62
N VAL A 167 -9.94 9.84 -11.57
CA VAL A 167 -8.83 10.45 -10.82
C VAL A 167 -8.57 9.65 -9.54
N ASP A 168 -7.34 9.19 -9.35
CA ASP A 168 -6.91 8.51 -8.11
C ASP A 168 -6.46 9.54 -7.08
N ILE A 169 -7.18 9.58 -5.95
CA ILE A 169 -6.94 10.54 -4.87
C ILE A 169 -6.22 9.86 -3.72
N THR A 170 -4.98 10.25 -3.50
CA THR A 170 -4.19 9.77 -2.36
C THR A 170 -4.79 10.26 -1.02
N PRO A 171 -4.60 9.51 0.08
CA PRO A 171 -5.24 9.85 1.36
C PRO A 171 -4.89 11.23 1.94
N ASN A 172 -3.75 11.81 1.57
CA ASN A 172 -3.33 13.14 1.99
C ASN A 172 -4.00 14.28 1.20
N ARG A 173 -4.59 13.97 0.01
CA ARG A 173 -5.21 14.97 -0.86
C ARG A 173 -6.74 15.05 -0.66
N ALA A 174 -7.17 15.15 0.61
CA ALA A 174 -8.57 15.34 0.98
C ALA A 174 -9.21 16.57 0.30
N ASP A 175 -8.43 17.61 0.07
CA ASP A 175 -8.81 18.84 -0.64
C ASP A 175 -9.29 18.60 -2.09
N ALA A 176 -8.80 17.54 -2.73
CA ALA A 176 -9.13 17.18 -4.11
C ALA A 176 -10.30 16.17 -4.22
N CYS A 177 -10.96 15.79 -3.09
CA CYS A 177 -12.07 14.83 -3.09
C CYS A 177 -13.40 15.38 -3.62
N SER A 178 -13.36 16.32 -4.57
CA SER A 178 -14.53 16.95 -5.20
C SER A 178 -14.16 17.58 -6.54
N HIS A 179 -15.18 17.90 -7.38
CA HIS A 179 -14.97 18.64 -8.62
C HIS A 179 -14.32 20.00 -8.39
N TYR A 180 -14.77 20.75 -7.38
CA TYR A 180 -14.20 22.05 -7.04
C TYR A 180 -12.76 21.92 -6.53
N GLY A 181 -12.45 20.86 -5.76
CA GLY A 181 -11.08 20.60 -5.32
C GLY A 181 -10.13 20.29 -6.48
N VAL A 182 -10.55 19.48 -7.45
CA VAL A 182 -9.79 19.24 -8.69
C VAL A 182 -9.67 20.51 -9.53
N ALA A 183 -10.74 21.32 -9.58
CA ALA A 183 -10.72 22.61 -10.29
C ALA A 183 -9.67 23.60 -9.72
N ARG A 184 -9.48 23.62 -8.38
CA ARG A 184 -8.44 24.44 -7.74
C ARG A 184 -7.03 24.05 -8.20
N ASP A 185 -6.75 22.77 -8.26
CA ASP A 185 -5.45 22.28 -8.72
C ASP A 185 -5.24 22.57 -10.22
N LEU A 186 -6.26 22.32 -11.04
CA LEU A 186 -6.23 22.64 -12.47
C LEU A 186 -6.05 24.15 -12.69
N TYR A 187 -6.72 24.99 -11.90
CA TYR A 187 -6.55 26.44 -11.95
C TYR A 187 -5.10 26.85 -11.69
N ALA A 188 -4.47 26.28 -10.65
CA ALA A 188 -3.07 26.56 -10.34
C ALA A 188 -2.13 26.13 -11.50
N TYR A 189 -2.40 25.00 -12.12
CA TYR A 189 -1.68 24.53 -13.32
C TYR A 189 -1.84 25.52 -14.50
N LEU A 190 -3.06 25.96 -14.77
CA LEU A 190 -3.34 26.89 -15.88
C LEU A 190 -2.64 28.23 -15.69
N VAL A 191 -2.71 28.80 -14.48
CA VAL A 191 -2.03 30.06 -14.12
C VAL A 191 -0.52 29.94 -14.30
N GLN A 192 0.07 28.85 -13.82
CA GLN A 192 1.52 28.58 -13.93
C GLN A 192 1.96 28.46 -15.40
N ASN A 193 1.11 27.92 -16.27
CA ASN A 193 1.38 27.78 -17.72
C ASN A 193 0.93 28.97 -18.54
N GLY A 194 0.65 30.13 -17.91
CA GLY A 194 0.32 31.36 -18.57
C GLY A 194 -1.04 31.39 -19.29
N GLN A 195 -1.94 30.46 -18.96
CA GLN A 195 -3.30 30.43 -19.48
C GLN A 195 -4.20 31.30 -18.59
N PRO A 196 -5.04 32.15 -19.18
CA PRO A 196 -6.00 32.93 -18.41
C PRO A 196 -7.06 31.96 -17.84
N ALA A 197 -7.23 31.96 -16.53
CA ALA A 197 -8.21 31.14 -15.84
C ALA A 197 -8.81 31.93 -14.67
N GLU A 198 -10.04 31.60 -14.34
CA GLU A 198 -10.77 32.13 -13.19
C GLU A 198 -11.44 30.95 -12.46
N LEU A 199 -11.26 30.89 -11.14
CA LEU A 199 -11.94 29.91 -10.30
C LEU A 199 -13.30 30.44 -9.85
N LYS A 200 -14.38 29.76 -10.19
CA LYS A 200 -15.77 30.18 -9.94
C LYS A 200 -16.40 29.32 -8.86
N LYS A 201 -17.03 29.97 -7.89
CA LYS A 201 -17.80 29.29 -6.83
C LYS A 201 -19.24 29.85 -6.84
N PRO A 202 -20.30 29.01 -6.84
CA PRO A 202 -21.68 29.48 -6.78
C PRO A 202 -21.93 30.44 -5.62
N SER A 203 -22.64 31.54 -5.85
CA SER A 203 -22.97 32.48 -4.79
C SER A 203 -24.06 31.93 -3.87
N VAL A 204 -23.92 32.16 -2.58
CA VAL A 204 -24.93 31.86 -1.56
C VAL A 204 -25.54 33.11 -0.93
N GLU A 205 -25.28 34.29 -1.51
CA GLU A 205 -25.77 35.60 -1.02
C GLU A 205 -27.29 35.72 -1.01
N ALA A 206 -27.98 34.94 -1.89
CA ALA A 206 -29.44 34.91 -1.94
C ALA A 206 -30.06 34.13 -0.75
N PHE A 207 -29.23 33.56 0.13
CA PHE A 207 -29.77 32.85 1.31
C PHE A 207 -30.42 33.87 2.27
N ALA A 208 -31.71 33.69 2.52
CA ALA A 208 -32.47 34.43 3.50
C ALA A 208 -33.51 33.53 4.16
N VAL A 209 -33.73 33.76 5.46
CA VAL A 209 -34.77 33.08 6.23
C VAL A 209 -36.13 33.68 5.84
N ASP A 210 -37.04 32.85 5.38
CA ASP A 210 -38.38 33.29 4.92
C ASP A 210 -39.34 33.45 6.09
N ASN A 211 -39.25 32.54 7.08
CA ASN A 211 -40.10 32.57 8.29
C ASN A 211 -39.42 31.74 9.42
N HIS A 212 -40.11 31.63 10.58
CA HIS A 212 -39.61 30.84 11.74
C HIS A 212 -40.65 29.81 12.19
N ASP A 213 -41.35 29.19 11.22
CA ASP A 213 -42.47 28.28 11.48
C ASP A 213 -42.05 26.88 11.87
N LEU A 214 -40.76 26.51 11.70
CA LEU A 214 -40.22 25.20 12.02
C LEU A 214 -38.85 25.36 12.68
N ASP A 215 -38.81 25.48 13.98
CA ASP A 215 -37.57 25.58 14.74
C ASP A 215 -37.18 24.23 15.34
N ILE A 216 -35.99 23.75 15.02
CA ILE A 216 -35.39 22.53 15.55
C ILE A 216 -34.10 22.92 16.23
N ASP A 217 -33.99 22.62 17.53
CA ASP A 217 -32.83 22.94 18.32
C ASP A 217 -31.68 21.94 18.09
N VAL A 218 -30.45 22.38 18.27
CA VAL A 218 -29.24 21.55 18.09
C VAL A 218 -28.37 21.59 19.32
N VAL A 219 -28.00 20.42 19.85
CA VAL A 219 -27.08 20.28 20.97
C VAL A 219 -25.97 19.30 20.61
N VAL A 220 -24.72 19.71 20.76
CA VAL A 220 -23.54 18.88 20.61
C VAL A 220 -22.97 18.59 22.00
N GLU A 221 -23.11 17.34 22.47
CA GLU A 221 -22.59 16.90 23.77
C GLU A 221 -21.11 16.46 23.69
N ASN A 222 -20.60 16.06 22.53
CA ASN A 222 -19.24 15.63 22.34
C ASN A 222 -18.51 16.55 21.34
N ALA A 223 -17.91 17.61 21.85
CA ALA A 223 -17.17 18.61 21.07
C ALA A 223 -15.89 18.07 20.41
N GLU A 224 -15.26 17.03 20.98
CA GLU A 224 -14.08 16.39 20.38
C GLU A 224 -14.43 15.65 19.09
N ALA A 225 -15.53 14.89 19.10
CA ALA A 225 -15.96 14.11 17.96
C ALA A 225 -16.69 14.93 16.90
N CYS A 226 -17.41 16.00 17.32
CA CYS A 226 -18.12 16.93 16.45
C CYS A 226 -17.77 18.38 16.81
N PRO A 227 -16.65 18.91 16.33
CA PRO A 227 -16.25 20.29 16.61
C PRO A 227 -17.16 21.37 15.99
N HIS A 228 -17.85 21.07 14.90
CA HIS A 228 -18.74 21.99 14.21
C HIS A 228 -19.94 21.27 13.64
N TYR A 229 -21.14 21.72 13.99
CA TYR A 229 -22.41 21.21 13.50
C TYR A 229 -23.36 22.35 13.16
N ALA A 230 -23.88 22.35 11.95
CA ALA A 230 -24.85 23.34 11.53
C ALA A 230 -26.08 22.68 10.90
N GLY A 231 -27.24 23.28 11.13
CA GLY A 231 -28.49 22.81 10.55
C GLY A 231 -29.49 23.93 10.25
N VAL A 232 -30.38 23.66 9.30
CA VAL A 232 -31.46 24.59 8.91
C VAL A 232 -32.69 23.80 8.48
N THR A 233 -33.86 24.34 8.74
CA THR A 233 -35.13 23.72 8.33
C THR A 233 -35.67 24.35 7.04
N VAL A 234 -36.26 23.51 6.18
CA VAL A 234 -37.04 23.94 5.01
C VAL A 234 -38.41 23.27 5.09
N LYS A 235 -39.47 24.07 5.14
CA LYS A 235 -40.84 23.63 5.29
C LYS A 235 -41.62 23.71 3.98
N GLY A 236 -42.52 22.75 3.75
CA GLY A 236 -43.39 22.72 2.57
C GLY A 236 -42.69 22.24 1.31
N VAL A 237 -41.70 21.35 1.44
CA VAL A 237 -41.03 20.73 0.30
C VAL A 237 -41.91 19.67 -0.37
N THR A 238 -41.70 19.46 -1.65
CA THR A 238 -42.30 18.36 -2.42
C THR A 238 -41.19 17.45 -2.90
N VAL A 239 -41.06 16.26 -2.30
CA VAL A 239 -40.13 15.23 -2.72
C VAL A 239 -40.63 14.60 -4.01
N LYS A 240 -39.82 14.69 -5.07
CA LYS A 240 -40.16 14.18 -6.41
C LYS A 240 -38.87 13.82 -7.14
N GLU A 241 -39.00 13.31 -8.35
CA GLU A 241 -37.86 13.07 -9.22
C GLU A 241 -37.05 14.35 -9.47
N SER A 242 -35.72 14.22 -9.47
CA SER A 242 -34.81 15.33 -9.73
C SER A 242 -34.90 15.84 -11.16
N PRO A 243 -34.60 17.12 -11.42
CA PRO A 243 -34.50 17.61 -12.79
C PRO A 243 -33.37 16.88 -13.55
N GLU A 244 -33.58 16.73 -14.85
CA GLU A 244 -32.73 15.94 -15.72
C GLU A 244 -31.23 16.33 -15.63
N TRP A 245 -30.95 17.63 -15.55
CA TRP A 245 -29.54 18.08 -15.43
C TRP A 245 -28.83 17.54 -14.17
N LEU A 246 -29.55 17.44 -13.04
CA LEU A 246 -29.01 16.93 -11.79
C LEU A 246 -28.84 15.40 -11.85
N GLN A 247 -29.83 14.69 -12.38
CA GLN A 247 -29.75 13.26 -12.61
C GLN A 247 -28.55 12.90 -13.51
N ASN A 248 -28.37 13.64 -14.62
CA ASN A 248 -27.29 13.38 -15.58
C ASN A 248 -25.92 13.58 -14.93
N LYS A 249 -25.73 14.64 -14.13
CA LYS A 249 -24.46 14.84 -13.39
C LYS A 249 -24.18 13.67 -12.44
N LEU A 250 -25.15 13.18 -11.72
CA LEU A 250 -24.98 12.05 -10.80
C LEU A 250 -24.70 10.74 -11.54
N ARG A 251 -25.43 10.47 -12.63
CA ARG A 251 -25.21 9.26 -13.46
C ARG A 251 -23.79 9.24 -14.07
N LEU A 252 -23.29 10.40 -14.54
CA LEU A 252 -21.94 10.52 -15.08
C LEU A 252 -20.85 10.09 -14.11
N ILE A 253 -21.04 10.34 -12.82
CA ILE A 253 -20.07 9.93 -11.79
C ILE A 253 -20.35 8.54 -11.19
N GLY A 254 -21.34 7.81 -11.76
CA GLY A 254 -21.69 6.45 -11.34
C GLY A 254 -22.72 6.36 -10.22
N LEU A 255 -23.41 7.46 -9.87
CA LEU A 255 -24.46 7.47 -8.86
C LEU A 255 -25.84 7.28 -9.49
N ARG A 256 -26.69 6.52 -8.81
CA ARG A 256 -28.10 6.37 -9.16
C ARG A 256 -28.90 7.52 -8.54
N PRO A 257 -29.61 8.35 -9.33
CA PRO A 257 -30.54 9.34 -8.80
C PRO A 257 -31.65 8.69 -7.97
N ILE A 258 -32.08 9.35 -6.91
CA ILE A 258 -33.11 8.87 -5.98
C ILE A 258 -34.29 9.82 -5.97
N ASN A 259 -34.10 11.03 -5.47
CA ASN A 259 -35.10 12.10 -5.48
C ASN A 259 -34.43 13.47 -5.34
N ASN A 260 -35.17 14.54 -5.61
CA ASN A 260 -34.62 15.90 -5.65
C ASN A 260 -33.94 16.35 -4.35
N VAL A 261 -34.32 15.86 -3.19
CA VAL A 261 -33.72 16.23 -1.90
C VAL A 261 -32.41 15.46 -1.65
N VAL A 262 -32.43 14.14 -1.82
CA VAL A 262 -31.23 13.28 -1.64
C VAL A 262 -30.19 13.57 -2.71
N ASP A 263 -30.62 13.80 -3.94
CA ASP A 263 -29.71 14.09 -5.06
C ASP A 263 -29.01 15.45 -4.91
N ILE A 264 -29.63 16.43 -4.27
CA ILE A 264 -28.97 17.69 -3.89
C ILE A 264 -27.85 17.43 -2.89
N THR A 265 -28.04 16.60 -1.88
CA THR A 265 -26.98 16.27 -0.91
C THR A 265 -25.83 15.54 -1.59
N ASN A 266 -26.13 14.57 -2.47
CA ASN A 266 -25.13 13.87 -3.27
C ASN A 266 -24.38 14.80 -4.22
N TYR A 267 -25.10 15.72 -4.87
CA TYR A 267 -24.47 16.74 -5.73
C TYR A 267 -23.42 17.57 -4.96
N ILE A 268 -23.77 18.07 -3.77
CA ILE A 268 -22.89 18.90 -2.96
C ILE A 268 -21.64 18.13 -2.47
N VAL A 269 -21.81 16.86 -2.08
CA VAL A 269 -20.68 15.98 -1.71
C VAL A 269 -19.67 15.91 -2.84
N HIS A 270 -20.12 15.68 -4.08
CA HIS A 270 -19.23 15.51 -5.22
C HIS A 270 -18.81 16.86 -5.84
N ALA A 271 -19.57 17.93 -5.65
CA ALA A 271 -19.23 19.26 -6.07
C ALA A 271 -18.16 19.91 -5.19
N PHE A 272 -18.31 19.84 -3.86
CA PHE A 272 -17.54 20.64 -2.89
C PHE A 272 -16.84 19.80 -1.79
N GLY A 273 -17.01 18.48 -1.78
CA GLY A 273 -16.38 17.59 -0.79
C GLY A 273 -17.00 17.63 0.61
N GLN A 274 -18.13 18.30 0.79
CA GLN A 274 -18.86 18.40 2.06
C GLN A 274 -20.01 17.41 2.11
N PRO A 275 -19.93 16.32 2.90
CA PRO A 275 -21.11 15.45 3.10
C PRO A 275 -22.20 16.18 3.88
N LEU A 276 -23.42 16.04 3.40
CA LEU A 276 -24.63 16.58 3.99
C LEU A 276 -25.59 15.44 4.29
N HIS A 277 -26.46 15.66 5.28
CA HIS A 277 -27.58 14.74 5.53
C HIS A 277 -28.90 15.53 5.55
N CYS A 278 -29.97 14.87 5.12
CA CYS A 278 -31.32 15.42 5.15
C CYS A 278 -32.25 14.51 5.93
N PHE A 279 -32.74 15.02 7.06
CA PHE A 279 -33.72 14.31 7.90
C PHE A 279 -35.13 14.76 7.56
N ASP A 280 -36.09 13.85 7.62
CA ASP A 280 -37.50 14.19 7.72
C ASP A 280 -37.76 14.88 9.06
N ALA A 281 -38.17 16.15 9.04
CA ALA A 281 -38.39 16.92 10.27
C ALA A 281 -39.45 16.32 11.19
N ALA A 282 -40.45 15.61 10.62
CA ALA A 282 -41.46 14.90 11.40
C ALA A 282 -40.90 13.72 12.22
N LYS A 283 -39.73 13.19 11.84
CA LYS A 283 -39.02 12.12 12.56
C LYS A 283 -38.13 12.64 13.70
N ILE A 284 -37.89 13.95 13.75
CA ILE A 284 -37.10 14.58 14.82
C ILE A 284 -37.97 14.80 16.04
N LYS A 285 -38.17 13.74 16.81
CA LYS A 285 -39.00 13.76 18.02
C LYS A 285 -38.45 14.77 19.03
N GLY A 286 -39.37 15.54 19.63
CA GLY A 286 -39.04 16.57 20.59
C GLY A 286 -38.45 17.87 20.01
N GLY A 287 -38.46 18.02 18.65
CA GLY A 287 -37.96 19.22 17.97
C GLY A 287 -36.48 19.53 18.25
N LYS A 288 -35.67 18.49 18.46
CA LYS A 288 -34.28 18.65 18.89
C LYS A 288 -33.37 17.58 18.29
N VAL A 289 -32.24 18.00 17.78
CA VAL A 289 -31.11 17.14 17.38
C VAL A 289 -30.03 17.16 18.46
N VAL A 290 -29.57 15.97 18.89
CA VAL A 290 -28.53 15.79 19.92
C VAL A 290 -27.42 14.93 19.35
N VAL A 291 -26.21 15.51 19.24
CA VAL A 291 -25.00 14.82 18.77
C VAL A 291 -24.23 14.28 19.96
N LYS A 292 -24.26 12.96 20.15
CA LYS A 292 -23.67 12.30 21.35
C LYS A 292 -23.23 10.87 21.07
N THR A 293 -22.53 10.27 22.02
CA THR A 293 -22.27 8.82 22.04
C THR A 293 -23.31 8.07 22.86
N LEU A 294 -23.48 6.79 22.58
CA LEU A 294 -24.46 5.92 23.29
C LEU A 294 -23.71 4.77 24.00
N PRO A 295 -24.36 4.11 24.99
CA PRO A 295 -23.77 2.95 25.67
C PRO A 295 -23.39 1.84 24.70
N GLU A 296 -22.29 1.11 25.03
CA GLU A 296 -21.85 -0.03 24.23
C GLU A 296 -22.94 -1.11 24.11
N GLY A 297 -23.08 -1.67 22.90
CA GLY A 297 -24.08 -2.69 22.59
C GLY A 297 -25.49 -2.16 22.28
N THR A 298 -25.70 -0.83 22.27
CA THR A 298 -26.98 -0.25 21.85
C THR A 298 -27.32 -0.71 20.42
N PRO A 299 -28.50 -1.31 20.17
CA PRO A 299 -28.90 -1.73 18.83
C PRO A 299 -29.28 -0.52 17.97
N PHE A 300 -28.89 -0.55 16.69
CA PHE A 300 -29.21 0.47 15.70
C PHE A 300 -29.37 -0.15 14.31
N VAL A 301 -30.45 0.16 13.61
CA VAL A 301 -30.69 -0.34 12.25
C VAL A 301 -30.33 0.75 11.24
N THR A 302 -29.40 0.42 10.35
CA THR A 302 -28.93 1.32 9.29
C THR A 302 -29.76 1.22 8.00
N LEU A 303 -29.55 2.16 7.06
CA LEU A 303 -30.30 2.23 5.77
C LEU A 303 -30.20 0.95 4.91
N ASP A 304 -29.20 0.11 5.14
CA ASP A 304 -29.04 -1.21 4.51
C ASP A 304 -29.82 -2.33 5.22
N GLU A 305 -30.74 -1.97 6.13
CA GLU A 305 -31.59 -2.87 6.93
C GLU A 305 -30.80 -3.82 7.86
N VAL A 306 -29.52 -3.51 8.12
CA VAL A 306 -28.65 -4.30 9.01
C VAL A 306 -28.71 -3.76 10.42
N GLU A 307 -29.05 -4.64 11.40
CA GLU A 307 -28.93 -4.31 12.82
C GLU A 307 -27.45 -4.34 13.26
N ARG A 308 -26.98 -3.24 13.82
CA ARG A 308 -25.60 -3.06 14.31
C ARG A 308 -25.62 -2.81 15.80
N LYS A 309 -24.58 -3.29 16.49
CA LYS A 309 -24.35 -2.97 17.89
C LYS A 309 -23.34 -1.84 17.98
N LEU A 310 -23.76 -0.73 18.53
CA LEU A 310 -22.92 0.47 18.69
C LEU A 310 -21.83 0.24 19.72
N ASN A 311 -20.71 0.91 19.54
CA ASN A 311 -19.65 1.03 20.53
C ASN A 311 -19.77 2.38 21.26
N GLU A 312 -19.32 2.47 22.51
CA GLU A 312 -19.31 3.71 23.30
C GLU A 312 -18.61 4.91 22.64
N ARG A 313 -17.78 4.64 21.61
CA ARG A 313 -17.05 5.64 20.81
C ARG A 313 -17.65 5.86 19.43
N ASP A 314 -18.84 5.35 19.15
CA ASP A 314 -19.55 5.69 17.93
C ASP A 314 -20.35 6.97 18.17
N LEU A 315 -20.04 8.00 17.38
CA LEU A 315 -20.80 9.25 17.46
C LEU A 315 -22.12 9.09 16.74
N MET A 316 -23.19 9.47 17.41
CA MET A 316 -24.54 9.35 16.90
C MET A 316 -25.23 10.71 16.79
N ILE A 317 -26.02 10.89 15.78
CA ILE A 317 -27.00 11.97 15.69
C ILE A 317 -28.33 11.39 16.16
N CYS A 318 -28.89 11.96 17.23
CA CYS A 318 -30.10 11.49 17.89
C CYS A 318 -31.18 12.57 17.85
N ASN A 319 -32.44 12.18 17.94
CA ASN A 319 -33.52 13.07 18.37
C ASN A 319 -33.61 13.05 19.92
N ALA A 320 -34.66 13.59 20.52
CA ALA A 320 -34.80 13.60 21.98
C ALA A 320 -34.94 12.19 22.60
N GLU A 321 -35.33 11.18 21.83
CA GLU A 321 -35.70 9.84 22.31
C GLU A 321 -34.75 8.73 21.80
N GLU A 322 -34.32 8.79 20.51
CA GLU A 322 -33.65 7.67 19.85
C GLU A 322 -32.56 8.12 18.87
N PRO A 323 -31.57 7.24 18.53
CA PRO A 323 -30.59 7.50 17.50
C PRO A 323 -31.18 7.53 16.10
N MET A 324 -30.71 8.43 15.25
CA MET A 324 -31.16 8.64 13.89
C MET A 324 -30.12 8.32 12.82
N CYS A 325 -28.81 8.55 13.14
CA CYS A 325 -27.73 8.39 12.17
C CYS A 325 -26.41 8.12 12.88
N ILE A 326 -25.53 7.30 12.28
CA ILE A 326 -24.12 7.19 12.67
C ILE A 326 -23.39 8.38 12.04
N ALA A 327 -22.99 9.34 12.85
CA ALA A 327 -22.45 10.63 12.41
C ALA A 327 -21.29 10.48 11.42
N GLY A 328 -21.43 11.05 10.24
CA GLY A 328 -20.43 11.03 9.17
C GLY A 328 -20.17 9.66 8.53
N VAL A 329 -20.94 8.63 8.87
CA VAL A 329 -20.77 7.27 8.35
C VAL A 329 -22.00 6.79 7.58
N PHE A 330 -23.17 6.62 8.25
CA PHE A 330 -24.32 6.04 7.59
C PHE A 330 -25.64 6.39 8.29
N GLY A 331 -26.68 6.69 7.51
CA GLY A 331 -28.01 7.01 8.01
C GLY A 331 -28.73 5.82 8.65
N GLY A 332 -29.71 6.13 9.50
CA GLY A 332 -30.64 5.15 10.05
C GLY A 332 -31.88 4.95 9.15
N LEU A 333 -32.47 3.76 9.24
CA LEU A 333 -33.60 3.34 8.38
C LEU A 333 -34.80 4.28 8.49
N ASP A 334 -35.12 4.73 9.70
CA ASP A 334 -36.40 5.42 9.98
C ASP A 334 -36.33 6.95 9.89
N SER A 335 -35.17 7.55 9.72
CA SER A 335 -34.93 9.00 9.83
C SER A 335 -34.79 9.75 8.50
N GLY A 336 -34.67 9.01 7.41
CA GLY A 336 -34.49 9.57 6.07
C GLY A 336 -35.76 10.18 5.48
N SER A 337 -35.60 11.03 4.45
CA SER A 337 -36.70 11.61 3.68
C SER A 337 -37.34 10.55 2.76
N THR A 338 -38.67 10.64 2.63
CA THR A 338 -39.50 9.80 1.76
C THR A 338 -40.35 10.67 0.83
N GLU A 339 -41.08 10.08 -0.12
CA GLU A 339 -42.01 10.82 -0.98
C GLU A 339 -43.11 11.54 -0.20
N ALA A 340 -43.39 11.10 1.02
CA ALA A 340 -44.39 11.72 1.89
C ALA A 340 -43.82 12.87 2.76
N THR A 341 -42.53 13.10 2.74
CA THR A 341 -41.86 14.14 3.52
C THR A 341 -42.22 15.53 2.99
N THR A 342 -42.71 16.41 3.86
CA THR A 342 -43.07 17.80 3.55
C THR A 342 -42.18 18.83 4.19
N ASP A 343 -41.46 18.47 5.21
CA ASP A 343 -40.56 19.35 5.97
C ASP A 343 -39.25 18.63 6.23
N VAL A 344 -38.15 19.32 6.00
CA VAL A 344 -36.78 18.74 6.14
C VAL A 344 -35.89 19.56 7.05
N PHE A 345 -34.98 18.83 7.71
CA PHE A 345 -33.84 19.42 8.42
C PHE A 345 -32.56 19.05 7.69
N LEU A 346 -31.88 20.03 7.14
CA LEU A 346 -30.62 19.88 6.46
C LEU A 346 -29.47 19.99 7.49
N GLU A 347 -28.58 19.03 7.46
CA GLU A 347 -27.36 18.94 8.29
C GLU A 347 -26.12 19.19 7.44
N SER A 348 -25.21 20.02 7.95
CA SER A 348 -23.83 20.12 7.48
C SER A 348 -22.92 20.17 8.68
N ALA A 349 -21.91 19.32 8.75
CA ALA A 349 -21.06 19.21 9.95
C ALA A 349 -19.59 18.95 9.60
N TYR A 350 -18.72 19.23 10.55
CA TYR A 350 -17.33 18.75 10.58
C TYR A 350 -17.19 17.74 11.73
N PHE A 351 -17.03 16.47 11.36
CA PHE A 351 -16.75 15.40 12.30
C PHE A 351 -15.25 15.10 12.33
N HIS A 352 -14.73 14.78 13.51
CA HIS A 352 -13.30 14.50 13.69
C HIS A 352 -12.88 13.23 12.90
N PRO A 353 -11.88 13.33 11.99
CA PRO A 353 -11.51 12.25 11.06
C PRO A 353 -11.24 10.90 11.71
N THR A 354 -10.53 10.90 12.86
CA THR A 354 -10.18 9.66 13.58
C THR A 354 -11.41 8.95 14.16
N TRP A 355 -12.43 9.69 14.62
CA TRP A 355 -13.67 9.11 15.12
C TRP A 355 -14.43 8.45 14.01
N VAL A 356 -14.66 9.14 12.90
CA VAL A 356 -15.35 8.58 11.72
C VAL A 356 -14.62 7.34 11.20
N ARG A 357 -13.29 7.40 11.01
CA ARG A 357 -12.49 6.27 10.54
C ARG A 357 -12.59 5.03 11.42
N LYS A 358 -12.52 5.21 12.76
CA LYS A 358 -12.63 4.08 13.69
C LYS A 358 -14.01 3.45 13.67
N THR A 359 -15.07 4.27 13.63
CA THR A 359 -16.47 3.83 13.56
C THR A 359 -16.73 3.11 12.23
N ALA A 360 -16.38 3.70 11.09
CA ALA A 360 -16.56 3.11 9.77
C ALA A 360 -15.88 1.74 9.67
N ARG A 361 -14.64 1.62 10.13
CA ARG A 361 -13.91 0.34 10.15
C ARG A 361 -14.52 -0.71 11.07
N ARG A 362 -15.00 -0.29 12.25
CA ARG A 362 -15.63 -1.20 13.23
C ARG A 362 -16.87 -1.85 12.65
N HIS A 363 -17.67 -1.08 11.93
CA HIS A 363 -18.91 -1.56 11.32
C HIS A 363 -18.74 -2.10 9.89
N GLY A 364 -17.52 -2.03 9.32
CA GLY A 364 -17.26 -2.46 7.93
C GLY A 364 -17.97 -1.59 6.90
N LEU A 365 -18.23 -0.31 7.22
CA LEU A 365 -18.92 0.65 6.36
C LEU A 365 -17.92 1.52 5.61
N ASN A 366 -18.03 1.56 4.29
CA ASN A 366 -17.26 2.45 3.44
C ASN A 366 -18.23 3.23 2.54
N THR A 367 -18.51 4.48 2.90
CA THR A 367 -19.46 5.35 2.22
C THR A 367 -18.74 6.59 1.67
N ASP A 368 -19.37 7.29 0.72
CA ASP A 368 -18.86 8.55 0.20
C ASP A 368 -18.66 9.62 1.29
N ALA A 369 -19.50 9.61 2.31
CA ALA A 369 -19.38 10.48 3.48
C ALA A 369 -18.17 10.07 4.34
N SER A 370 -18.08 8.80 4.75
CA SER A 370 -16.97 8.32 5.59
C SER A 370 -15.61 8.45 4.89
N PHE A 371 -15.55 8.21 3.58
CA PHE A 371 -14.37 8.39 2.75
C PHE A 371 -13.80 9.82 2.83
N ARG A 372 -14.68 10.84 2.84
CA ARG A 372 -14.26 12.25 2.92
C ARG A 372 -13.95 12.66 4.36
N PHE A 373 -14.83 12.37 5.30
CA PHE A 373 -14.63 12.73 6.71
C PHE A 373 -13.37 12.11 7.32
N GLU A 374 -13.07 10.83 7.00
CA GLU A 374 -11.89 10.15 7.56
C GLU A 374 -10.56 10.72 7.08
N ARG A 375 -10.56 11.40 5.93
CA ARG A 375 -9.38 12.09 5.36
C ARG A 375 -9.27 13.54 5.83
N GLY A 376 -10.35 14.12 6.33
CA GLY A 376 -10.50 15.52 6.67
C GLY A 376 -11.17 16.30 5.53
N ILE A 377 -12.20 17.04 5.87
CA ILE A 377 -12.88 17.97 4.97
C ILE A 377 -12.52 19.41 5.35
N ASP A 378 -12.90 20.38 4.52
CA ASP A 378 -12.74 21.79 4.85
C ASP A 378 -13.69 22.20 6.00
N PRO A 379 -13.19 22.47 7.22
CA PRO A 379 -14.05 22.85 8.35
C PRO A 379 -14.77 24.20 8.14
N ASN A 380 -14.23 25.06 7.28
CA ASN A 380 -14.80 26.37 6.98
C ASN A 380 -15.86 26.33 5.87
N ASN A 381 -16.06 25.18 5.22
CA ASN A 381 -17.03 25.02 4.14
C ASN A 381 -18.46 24.63 4.64
N VAL A 382 -18.60 24.32 5.92
CA VAL A 382 -19.83 23.81 6.55
C VAL A 382 -21.03 24.74 6.28
N LEU A 383 -20.92 26.03 6.60
CA LEU A 383 -22.01 26.99 6.42
C LEU A 383 -22.28 27.34 4.97
N TYR A 384 -21.23 27.40 4.12
CA TYR A 384 -21.39 27.64 2.70
C TYR A 384 -22.22 26.52 2.04
N CYS A 385 -21.85 25.29 2.28
CA CYS A 385 -22.56 24.14 1.70
C CYS A 385 -23.97 23.99 2.24
N LEU A 386 -24.21 24.29 3.51
CA LEU A 386 -25.54 24.31 4.08
C LEU A 386 -26.45 25.33 3.41
N LYS A 387 -25.97 26.56 3.23
CA LYS A 387 -26.71 27.63 2.53
C LYS A 387 -27.01 27.25 1.08
N LEU A 388 -26.01 26.70 0.38
CA LEU A 388 -26.17 26.23 -1.00
C LEU A 388 -27.25 25.13 -1.09
N ALA A 389 -27.20 24.14 -0.18
CA ALA A 389 -28.20 23.07 -0.12
C ALA A 389 -29.62 23.62 0.12
N ALA A 390 -29.78 24.53 1.08
CA ALA A 390 -31.07 25.15 1.37
C ALA A 390 -31.63 25.92 0.17
N LEU A 391 -30.79 26.68 -0.54
CA LEU A 391 -31.20 27.37 -1.78
C LEU A 391 -31.60 26.39 -2.88
N MET A 392 -30.84 25.30 -3.09
CA MET A 392 -31.16 24.30 -4.08
C MET A 392 -32.45 23.53 -3.71
N VAL A 393 -32.68 23.20 -2.44
CA VAL A 393 -33.92 22.58 -1.98
C VAL A 393 -35.09 23.53 -2.22
N LYS A 394 -34.98 24.81 -1.86
CA LYS A 394 -35.99 25.82 -2.14
C LYS A 394 -36.31 25.94 -3.63
N GLU A 395 -35.29 25.88 -4.50
CA GLU A 395 -35.48 25.98 -5.96
C GLU A 395 -36.10 24.72 -6.57
N LEU A 396 -35.60 23.52 -6.21
CA LEU A 396 -35.94 22.26 -6.88
C LEU A 396 -37.04 21.47 -6.21
N ALA A 397 -37.22 21.61 -4.89
CA ALA A 397 -38.26 20.93 -4.13
C ALA A 397 -39.34 21.90 -3.65
N GLY A 398 -39.17 23.19 -3.82
CA GLY A 398 -40.09 24.21 -3.26
C GLY A 398 -39.86 24.40 -1.75
N GLY A 399 -40.86 24.96 -1.10
CA GLY A 399 -40.83 25.24 0.34
C GLY A 399 -40.18 26.57 0.68
N THR A 400 -40.05 26.80 1.99
CA THR A 400 -39.52 28.04 2.59
C THR A 400 -38.46 27.71 3.64
N ILE A 401 -37.43 28.49 3.72
CA ILE A 401 -36.39 28.37 4.78
C ILE A 401 -37.03 28.88 6.06
N SER A 402 -37.29 27.98 7.03
CA SER A 402 -38.18 28.16 8.14
C SER A 402 -37.53 28.19 9.50
N SER A 403 -36.23 28.38 9.58
CA SER A 403 -35.48 28.66 10.81
C SER A 403 -34.23 29.50 10.51
N ASP A 404 -33.68 30.12 11.52
CA ASP A 404 -32.28 30.56 11.47
C ASP A 404 -31.36 29.33 11.39
N ILE A 405 -30.17 29.52 10.85
CA ILE A 405 -29.14 28.47 10.90
C ILE A 405 -28.77 28.23 12.37
N LYS A 406 -28.97 27.00 12.84
CA LYS A 406 -28.44 26.53 14.11
C LYS A 406 -26.96 26.20 13.89
N ASP A 407 -26.07 27.08 14.30
CA ASP A 407 -24.63 26.96 14.14
C ASP A 407 -23.97 26.72 15.51
N VAL A 408 -23.49 25.50 15.75
CA VAL A 408 -22.82 25.08 16.96
C VAL A 408 -21.37 24.78 16.62
N CYS A 409 -20.53 25.80 16.67
CA CYS A 409 -19.08 25.70 16.46
C CYS A 409 -18.35 25.82 17.79
N GLN A 410 -17.69 24.73 18.22
CA GLN A 410 -17.00 24.62 19.51
C GLN A 410 -15.47 24.60 19.38
N ALA A 411 -14.94 24.80 18.15
CA ALA A 411 -13.53 24.84 17.85
C ALA A 411 -13.20 25.98 16.89
N GLU A 412 -11.98 26.46 16.94
CA GLU A 412 -11.44 27.38 15.95
C GLU A 412 -10.65 26.60 14.90
N PHE A 413 -10.76 26.96 13.64
CA PHE A 413 -10.06 26.36 12.52
C PHE A 413 -9.19 27.41 11.81
N PRO A 414 -8.10 27.88 12.47
CA PRO A 414 -7.21 28.86 11.88
C PRO A 414 -6.41 28.26 10.72
N ASP A 415 -5.98 29.11 9.81
CA ASP A 415 -5.00 28.75 8.79
C ASP A 415 -3.69 28.32 9.46
N PHE A 416 -2.98 27.37 8.81
CA PHE A 416 -1.67 26.92 9.29
C PHE A 416 -0.60 27.95 8.95
N ARG A 417 0.08 28.51 9.97
CA ARG A 417 1.19 29.44 9.76
C ARG A 417 2.46 28.70 9.39
N VAL A 418 3.00 28.97 8.18
CA VAL A 418 4.20 28.33 7.64
C VAL A 418 5.22 29.40 7.23
N GLU A 419 6.46 29.28 7.74
CA GLU A 419 7.60 30.07 7.29
C GLU A 419 8.33 29.33 6.16
N LEU A 420 8.53 29.99 5.01
CA LEU A 420 9.15 29.42 3.82
C LEU A 420 10.44 30.17 3.47
N PRO A 421 11.62 29.72 3.95
CA PRO A 421 12.89 30.35 3.56
C PRO A 421 13.27 30.00 2.11
N TYR A 422 13.53 31.01 1.28
CA TYR A 422 13.95 30.82 -0.12
C TYR A 422 15.20 29.95 -0.25
N ALA A 423 16.20 30.15 0.63
CA ALA A 423 17.42 29.37 0.61
C ALA A 423 17.17 27.85 0.79
N LYS A 424 16.22 27.48 1.67
CA LYS A 424 15.82 26.08 1.90
C LYS A 424 15.07 25.51 0.69
N LEU A 425 14.16 26.32 0.12
CA LEU A 425 13.41 25.95 -1.09
C LEU A 425 14.38 25.63 -2.23
N HIS A 426 15.28 26.56 -2.56
CA HIS A 426 16.23 26.38 -3.65
C HIS A 426 17.20 25.22 -3.41
N ALA A 427 17.63 25.00 -2.16
CA ALA A 427 18.50 23.88 -1.81
C ALA A 427 17.78 22.52 -1.95
N LEU A 428 16.50 22.44 -1.58
CA LEU A 428 15.73 21.22 -1.66
C LEU A 428 15.31 20.87 -3.10
N VAL A 429 14.88 21.89 -3.86
CA VAL A 429 14.51 21.75 -5.28
C VAL A 429 15.74 21.51 -6.16
N GLY A 430 16.90 22.04 -5.79
CA GLY A 430 18.13 21.97 -6.58
C GLY A 430 18.19 22.96 -7.74
N LYS A 431 17.20 23.88 -7.82
CA LYS A 431 17.11 24.93 -8.83
C LYS A 431 16.59 26.23 -8.18
N GLU A 432 17.09 27.34 -8.65
CA GLU A 432 16.59 28.65 -8.24
C GLU A 432 15.29 28.96 -9.03
N ILE A 433 14.16 29.06 -8.30
CA ILE A 433 12.87 29.46 -8.87
C ILE A 433 12.68 30.95 -8.60
N PRO A 434 12.27 31.79 -9.60
CA PRO A 434 12.01 33.22 -9.40
C PRO A 434 10.96 33.44 -8.31
N HIS A 435 11.21 34.40 -7.41
CA HIS A 435 10.30 34.71 -6.30
C HIS A 435 8.89 35.08 -6.78
N GLU A 436 8.75 35.72 -7.93
CA GLU A 436 7.46 36.05 -8.56
C GLU A 436 6.67 34.79 -8.92
N THR A 437 7.36 33.77 -9.46
CA THR A 437 6.76 32.47 -9.77
C THR A 437 6.31 31.77 -8.49
N ILE A 438 7.15 31.77 -7.44
CA ILE A 438 6.78 31.19 -6.13
C ILE A 438 5.52 31.86 -5.59
N ARG A 439 5.45 33.22 -5.61
CA ARG A 439 4.26 33.96 -5.16
C ARG A 439 3.03 33.66 -5.99
N SER A 440 3.16 33.54 -7.31
CA SER A 440 2.06 33.19 -8.19
C SER A 440 1.49 31.83 -7.86
N ILE A 441 2.37 30.84 -7.66
CA ILE A 441 1.96 29.46 -7.32
C ILE A 441 1.25 29.40 -5.98
N VAL A 442 1.83 29.96 -4.90
CA VAL A 442 1.20 29.88 -3.56
C VAL A 442 -0.15 30.59 -3.53
N LYS A 443 -0.29 31.73 -4.26
CA LYS A 443 -1.58 32.41 -4.41
C LYS A 443 -2.60 31.62 -5.19
N SER A 444 -2.18 30.95 -6.28
CA SER A 444 -3.10 30.11 -7.07
C SER A 444 -3.58 28.87 -6.30
N LEU A 445 -2.84 28.47 -5.27
CA LEU A 445 -3.22 27.40 -4.32
C LEU A 445 -4.00 27.95 -3.09
N GLU A 446 -4.50 29.20 -3.17
CA GLU A 446 -5.25 29.86 -2.10
C GLU A 446 -4.47 30.06 -0.79
N MET A 447 -3.12 29.92 -0.81
CA MET A 447 -2.27 30.25 0.33
C MET A 447 -2.10 31.77 0.43
N LYS A 448 -2.34 32.33 1.62
CA LYS A 448 -2.25 33.77 1.82
C LYS A 448 -0.84 34.16 2.22
N VAL A 449 -0.22 35.08 1.46
CA VAL A 449 1.07 35.67 1.86
C VAL A 449 0.81 36.71 2.93
N VAL A 450 1.27 36.47 4.14
CA VAL A 450 1.13 37.35 5.31
C VAL A 450 2.26 38.34 5.36
N GLU A 451 3.50 37.85 5.15
CA GLU A 451 4.70 38.67 5.14
C GLU A 451 5.65 38.20 4.03
N GLU A 452 6.31 39.12 3.40
CA GLU A 452 7.35 38.86 2.39
C GLU A 452 8.61 39.63 2.77
N THR A 453 9.73 38.91 2.83
CA THR A 453 11.06 39.47 3.08
C THR A 453 12.02 39.09 1.96
N ALA A 454 13.23 39.63 1.98
CA ALA A 454 14.30 39.18 1.08
C ALA A 454 14.71 37.72 1.29
N GLU A 455 14.44 37.17 2.46
CA GLU A 455 14.89 35.83 2.86
C GLU A 455 13.80 34.74 2.69
N GLY A 456 12.52 35.13 2.61
CA GLY A 456 11.43 34.16 2.48
C GLY A 456 10.03 34.74 2.59
N LEU A 457 9.07 33.85 2.64
CA LEU A 457 7.64 34.14 2.82
C LEU A 457 7.12 33.58 4.15
N THR A 458 6.19 34.29 4.77
CA THR A 458 5.31 33.74 5.81
C THR A 458 3.93 33.57 5.19
N LEU A 459 3.41 32.35 5.24
CA LEU A 459 2.17 31.94 4.62
C LEU A 459 1.13 31.53 5.65
N ASP A 460 -0.13 31.86 5.38
CA ASP A 460 -1.28 31.21 6.02
C ASP A 460 -1.85 30.22 5.00
N VAL A 461 -1.81 28.93 5.36
CA VAL A 461 -2.27 27.81 4.53
C VAL A 461 -3.66 27.40 5.00
N PRO A 462 -4.66 27.31 4.10
CA PRO A 462 -6.03 26.97 4.48
C PRO A 462 -6.14 25.60 5.15
N PRO A 463 -7.01 25.44 6.18
CA PRO A 463 -7.10 24.22 6.99
C PRO A 463 -7.63 22.98 6.23
N TYR A 464 -8.22 23.15 5.04
CA TYR A 464 -8.56 22.03 4.16
C TYR A 464 -7.32 21.33 3.56
N ARG A 465 -6.14 21.98 3.58
CA ARG A 465 -4.85 21.37 3.27
C ARG A 465 -4.27 20.72 4.52
N VAL A 466 -4.89 19.62 4.94
CA VAL A 466 -4.54 18.89 6.18
C VAL A 466 -3.10 18.40 6.22
N ASP A 467 -2.48 18.23 5.07
CA ASP A 467 -1.13 17.72 4.84
C ASP A 467 -0.05 18.83 4.79
N VAL A 468 -0.42 20.09 4.58
CA VAL A 468 0.53 21.20 4.33
C VAL A 468 0.70 22.05 5.59
N GLN A 469 1.58 21.59 6.49
CA GLN A 469 1.81 22.24 7.78
C GLN A 469 3.27 22.68 8.00
N ARG A 470 4.19 22.30 7.12
CA ARG A 470 5.62 22.60 7.21
C ARG A 470 6.12 23.21 5.91
N ASP A 471 7.28 23.83 5.98
CA ASP A 471 7.95 24.41 4.82
C ASP A 471 8.21 23.39 3.69
N CYS A 472 8.60 22.16 4.02
CA CYS A 472 8.83 21.11 3.00
C CYS A 472 7.53 20.70 2.28
N ASP A 473 6.38 20.77 2.96
CA ASP A 473 5.08 20.46 2.36
C ASP A 473 4.68 21.58 1.35
N VAL A 474 4.93 22.85 1.71
CA VAL A 474 4.74 23.98 0.78
C VAL A 474 5.71 23.91 -0.40
N ILE A 475 6.97 23.49 -0.17
CA ILE A 475 7.95 23.33 -1.24
C ILE A 475 7.50 22.22 -2.22
N GLU A 476 6.94 21.12 -1.72
CA GLU A 476 6.34 20.07 -2.55
C GLU A 476 5.21 20.60 -3.43
N ASP A 477 4.29 21.38 -2.86
CA ASP A 477 3.21 22.02 -3.60
C ASP A 477 3.72 23.00 -4.68
N ILE A 478 4.72 23.80 -4.35
CA ILE A 478 5.34 24.69 -5.33
C ILE A 478 5.97 23.88 -6.46
N LEU A 479 6.68 22.78 -6.14
CA LEU A 479 7.39 21.99 -7.12
C LEU A 479 6.44 21.20 -8.05
N ARG A 480 5.34 20.64 -7.52
CA ARG A 480 4.34 19.95 -8.35
C ARG A 480 3.65 20.88 -9.34
N ILE A 481 3.35 22.14 -8.95
CA ILE A 481 2.73 23.13 -9.84
C ILE A 481 3.77 23.75 -10.79
N TYR A 482 4.99 24.00 -10.32
CA TYR A 482 6.11 24.44 -11.17
C TYR A 482 6.43 23.39 -12.24
N GLY A 483 6.27 22.11 -11.91
CA GLY A 483 6.52 20.95 -12.75
C GLY A 483 7.91 20.34 -12.49
N TYR A 484 7.91 19.08 -12.07
CA TYR A 484 9.15 18.32 -11.80
C TYR A 484 10.09 18.25 -13.00
N ASN A 485 9.53 18.17 -14.21
CA ASN A 485 10.31 18.09 -15.45
C ASN A 485 11.00 19.42 -15.82
N ASN A 486 10.65 20.52 -15.16
CA ASN A 486 11.28 21.83 -15.34
C ASN A 486 12.54 22.02 -14.48
N VAL A 487 12.89 20.99 -13.67
CA VAL A 487 14.13 20.95 -12.89
C VAL A 487 15.15 20.12 -13.65
N GLU A 488 16.23 20.73 -14.08
CA GLU A 488 17.29 20.09 -14.85
C GLU A 488 18.06 19.10 -13.99
N ILE A 489 18.30 17.90 -14.53
CA ILE A 489 19.20 16.92 -13.90
C ILE A 489 20.64 17.37 -14.13
N PRO A 490 21.44 17.65 -13.06
CA PRO A 490 22.80 18.08 -13.23
C PRO A 490 23.66 16.98 -13.89
N SER A 491 24.52 17.38 -14.83
CA SER A 491 25.42 16.47 -15.54
C SER A 491 26.54 15.89 -14.64
N ALA A 492 26.76 16.49 -13.47
CA ALA A 492 27.77 16.04 -12.51
C ALA A 492 27.30 16.23 -11.07
N LEU A 493 27.47 15.21 -10.25
CA LEU A 493 27.23 15.26 -8.81
C LEU A 493 28.56 15.63 -8.11
N LYS A 494 28.57 16.73 -7.38
CA LYS A 494 29.69 17.07 -6.47
C LYS A 494 29.37 16.48 -5.11
N SER A 495 30.10 15.43 -4.71
CA SER A 495 29.97 14.83 -3.39
C SER A 495 31.33 14.76 -2.69
N CYS A 496 31.35 15.07 -1.41
CA CYS A 496 32.50 14.77 -0.57
C CYS A 496 32.36 13.31 -0.12
N LEU A 497 33.10 12.41 -0.75
CA LEU A 497 33.19 11.02 -0.35
C LEU A 497 34.13 10.87 0.87
N THR A 498 33.70 11.38 2.02
CA THR A 498 34.35 11.08 3.30
C THR A 498 33.72 9.83 3.88
N THR A 499 34.16 8.70 3.41
CA THR A 499 33.59 7.41 3.81
C THR A 499 34.46 6.75 4.86
N LYS A 500 34.13 6.86 6.11
CA LYS A 500 34.58 5.94 7.18
C LYS A 500 33.49 5.86 8.25
N GLY A 501 32.28 5.42 7.87
CA GLY A 501 31.22 5.08 8.81
C GLY A 501 31.41 3.67 9.38
N GLU A 502 30.83 3.39 10.54
CA GLU A 502 30.80 2.04 11.09
C GLU A 502 30.11 1.04 10.13
N TYR A 503 29.10 1.49 9.39
CA TYR A 503 28.41 0.69 8.38
C TYR A 503 29.32 0.29 7.22
N ASP A 504 30.16 1.20 6.72
CA ASP A 504 31.07 0.90 5.61
C ASP A 504 32.11 -0.16 6.00
N ALA A 505 32.63 -0.08 7.23
CA ALA A 505 33.57 -1.06 7.75
C ALA A 505 32.90 -2.45 7.90
N SER A 506 31.65 -2.49 8.40
CA SER A 506 30.88 -3.73 8.52
C SER A 506 30.58 -4.34 7.16
N ASN A 507 30.08 -3.55 6.19
CA ASN A 507 29.75 -4.01 4.84
C ASN A 507 30.98 -4.53 4.10
N LYS A 508 32.14 -3.86 4.26
CA LYS A 508 33.38 -4.32 3.66
C LYS A 508 33.80 -5.69 4.18
N LEU A 509 33.64 -5.95 5.48
CA LEU A 509 33.94 -7.25 6.08
C LEU A 509 32.92 -8.32 5.69
N GLN A 510 31.64 -7.98 5.58
CA GLN A 510 30.60 -8.88 5.07
C GLN A 510 30.94 -9.31 3.64
N ASN A 511 31.23 -8.37 2.75
CA ASN A 511 31.62 -8.67 1.37
C ASN A 511 32.89 -9.52 1.29
N LEU A 512 33.89 -9.25 2.13
CA LEU A 512 35.13 -10.03 2.19
C LEU A 512 34.88 -11.51 2.52
N VAL A 513 33.98 -11.77 3.46
CA VAL A 513 33.59 -13.14 3.86
C VAL A 513 32.63 -13.74 2.85
N ALA A 514 31.69 -12.98 2.30
CA ALA A 514 30.78 -13.44 1.25
C ALA A 514 31.55 -13.90 0.00
N GLU A 515 32.52 -13.10 -0.49
CA GLU A 515 33.40 -13.47 -1.61
C GLU A 515 34.16 -14.77 -1.35
N GLN A 516 34.66 -14.98 -0.11
CA GLN A 516 35.30 -16.22 0.26
C GLN A 516 34.33 -17.41 0.22
N LEU A 517 33.07 -17.25 0.74
CA LEU A 517 32.06 -18.29 0.72
C LEU A 517 31.63 -18.64 -0.70
N VAL A 518 31.40 -17.64 -1.54
CA VAL A 518 31.09 -17.84 -2.98
C VAL A 518 32.25 -18.57 -3.67
N GLY A 519 33.49 -18.19 -3.38
CA GLY A 519 34.67 -18.91 -3.88
C GLY A 519 34.76 -20.38 -3.40
N CYS A 520 34.09 -20.74 -2.30
CA CYS A 520 33.97 -22.11 -1.79
C CYS A 520 32.69 -22.85 -2.31
N GLY A 521 31.95 -22.22 -3.23
CA GLY A 521 30.75 -22.80 -3.86
C GLY A 521 29.45 -22.61 -3.06
N PHE A 522 29.40 -21.63 -2.15
CA PHE A 522 28.16 -21.24 -1.50
C PHE A 522 27.34 -20.31 -2.38
N ASN A 523 26.01 -20.41 -2.28
CA ASN A 523 25.07 -19.45 -2.83
C ASN A 523 24.52 -18.59 -1.68
N GLU A 524 24.46 -17.28 -1.90
CA GLU A 524 23.78 -16.38 -0.97
C GLU A 524 22.28 -16.53 -1.10
N ILE A 525 21.57 -16.61 0.02
CA ILE A 525 20.12 -16.62 0.10
C ILE A 525 19.64 -15.42 0.89
N LEU A 526 18.44 -14.97 0.62
CA LEU A 526 17.76 -13.89 1.33
C LEU A 526 16.35 -14.31 1.66
N ASN A 527 16.11 -14.62 2.93
CA ASN A 527 14.80 -15.02 3.43
C ASN A 527 14.09 -13.87 4.13
N ASN A 528 12.76 -13.95 4.19
CA ASN A 528 11.94 -12.97 4.89
C ASN A 528 12.31 -12.93 6.40
N SER A 529 12.35 -11.72 6.97
CA SER A 529 12.47 -11.54 8.43
C SER A 529 11.22 -11.98 9.18
N LEU A 530 10.06 -12.01 8.50
CA LEU A 530 8.84 -12.59 9.05
C LEU A 530 8.83 -14.09 8.87
N THR A 531 8.35 -14.80 9.90
CA THR A 531 8.35 -16.26 9.98
C THR A 531 7.08 -16.75 10.67
N ARG A 532 6.88 -18.04 10.64
CA ARG A 532 5.81 -18.74 11.35
C ARG A 532 6.18 -18.92 12.84
N ALA A 533 5.40 -18.33 13.74
CA ALA A 533 5.60 -18.47 15.19
C ALA A 533 5.61 -19.94 15.66
N ALA A 534 4.82 -20.80 15.03
CA ALA A 534 4.73 -22.22 15.36
C ALA A 534 6.06 -23.00 15.19
N TYR A 535 7.05 -22.49 14.44
CA TYR A 535 8.38 -23.10 14.37
C TYR A 535 9.13 -23.09 15.70
N TYR A 536 8.75 -22.20 16.60
CA TYR A 536 9.37 -22.00 17.90
C TYR A 536 8.65 -22.75 19.04
N ASP A 537 7.54 -23.46 18.74
CA ASP A 537 6.77 -24.16 19.74
C ASP A 537 7.57 -25.32 20.35
N GLY A 538 7.72 -25.27 21.67
CA GLY A 538 8.44 -26.24 22.44
C GLY A 538 9.96 -26.20 22.34
N LEU A 539 10.53 -25.16 21.69
CA LEU A 539 11.97 -24.94 21.67
C LEU A 539 12.43 -24.21 22.95
N THR A 540 13.52 -24.71 23.52
CA THR A 540 14.20 -24.09 24.67
C THR A 540 15.30 -23.13 24.25
N SER A 541 15.96 -23.38 23.10
CA SER A 541 17.03 -22.53 22.55
C SER A 541 16.50 -21.19 22.01
N TYR A 542 15.28 -21.22 21.48
CA TYR A 542 14.56 -20.05 20.95
C TYR A 542 13.13 -20.04 21.49
N PRO A 543 12.92 -19.62 22.75
CA PRO A 543 11.60 -19.69 23.40
C PRO A 543 10.57 -18.83 22.69
N SER A 544 9.36 -19.35 22.48
CA SER A 544 8.27 -18.63 21.83
C SER A 544 7.86 -17.35 22.56
N GLN A 545 8.07 -17.28 23.88
CA GLN A 545 7.84 -16.07 24.69
C GLN A 545 8.77 -14.88 24.33
N ASN A 546 9.88 -15.15 23.65
CA ASN A 546 10.84 -14.13 23.21
C ASN A 546 10.59 -13.72 21.75
N LEU A 547 9.52 -14.19 21.12
CA LEU A 547 9.13 -13.78 19.76
C LEU A 547 8.60 -12.36 19.75
N VAL A 548 8.98 -11.62 18.72
CA VAL A 548 8.33 -10.36 18.33
C VAL A 548 7.12 -10.71 17.47
N MET A 549 5.95 -10.71 18.08
CA MET A 549 4.68 -11.02 17.39
C MET A 549 4.15 -9.80 16.66
N LEU A 550 3.59 -10.02 15.46
CA LEU A 550 2.92 -8.96 14.70
C LEU A 550 1.50 -8.72 15.24
N LEU A 551 1.09 -7.46 15.31
CA LEU A 551 -0.25 -7.08 15.75
C LEU A 551 -1.32 -7.47 14.70
N ASN A 552 -1.02 -7.24 13.42
CA ASN A 552 -1.90 -7.52 12.28
C ASN A 552 -1.14 -8.29 11.20
N PRO A 553 -0.90 -9.60 11.37
CA PRO A 553 -0.18 -10.39 10.40
C PRO A 553 -1.02 -10.61 9.13
N LEU A 554 -0.36 -10.63 7.96
CA LEU A 554 -1.01 -10.93 6.68
C LEU A 554 -1.48 -12.40 6.61
N SER A 555 -0.77 -13.30 7.27
CA SER A 555 -1.11 -14.72 7.35
C SER A 555 -0.52 -15.35 8.62
N ALA A 556 -0.97 -16.58 8.95
CA ALA A 556 -0.39 -17.37 10.03
C ALA A 556 1.08 -17.77 9.77
N ASP A 557 1.50 -17.76 8.51
CA ASP A 557 2.86 -18.12 8.11
C ASP A 557 3.86 -16.96 8.27
N LEU A 558 3.37 -15.74 8.44
CA LEU A 558 4.15 -14.51 8.56
C LEU A 558 3.69 -13.70 9.78
N ASN A 559 3.56 -14.35 10.94
CA ASN A 559 2.95 -13.75 12.13
C ASN A 559 3.95 -13.35 13.23
N ALA A 560 5.23 -13.63 13.05
CA ALA A 560 6.29 -13.27 13.97
C ALA A 560 7.58 -12.88 13.26
N MET A 561 8.49 -12.17 13.95
CA MET A 561 9.84 -11.94 13.45
C MET A 561 10.79 -13.03 13.92
N ARG A 562 11.72 -13.44 13.05
CA ARG A 562 12.63 -14.58 13.27
C ARG A 562 13.63 -14.32 14.41
N GLN A 563 13.81 -15.31 15.32
CA GLN A 563 14.88 -15.32 16.33
C GLN A 563 16.19 -15.94 15.81
N THR A 564 16.12 -16.68 14.70
CA THR A 564 17.25 -17.37 14.08
C THR A 564 17.09 -17.43 12.58
N LEU A 565 18.18 -17.52 11.83
CA LEU A 565 18.19 -17.73 10.38
C LEU A 565 17.87 -19.18 9.99
N LEU A 566 17.95 -20.14 10.96
CA LEU A 566 17.83 -21.58 10.72
C LEU A 566 16.62 -21.94 9.86
N PHE A 567 15.43 -21.50 10.24
CA PHE A 567 14.17 -21.95 9.63
C PHE A 567 14.02 -21.48 8.19
N GLY A 568 14.37 -20.21 7.87
CA GLY A 568 14.36 -19.71 6.50
C GLY A 568 15.31 -20.48 5.58
N GLY A 569 16.50 -20.86 6.11
CA GLY A 569 17.44 -21.71 5.37
C GLY A 569 16.90 -23.14 5.17
N LEU A 570 16.19 -23.73 6.17
CA LEU A 570 15.53 -25.02 6.00
C LEU A 570 14.40 -24.98 4.97
N GLU A 571 13.60 -23.91 4.95
CA GLU A 571 12.59 -23.70 3.90
C GLU A 571 13.23 -23.62 2.50
N SER A 572 14.36 -22.90 2.39
CA SER A 572 15.11 -22.79 1.14
C SER A 572 15.68 -24.15 0.70
N ILE A 573 16.19 -24.95 1.64
CA ILE A 573 16.67 -26.32 1.35
C ILE A 573 15.52 -27.20 0.88
N ALA A 574 14.39 -27.22 1.60
CA ALA A 574 13.22 -28.01 1.23
C ALA A 574 12.70 -27.62 -0.16
N HIS A 575 12.63 -26.31 -0.45
CA HIS A 575 12.22 -25.78 -1.75
C HIS A 575 13.10 -26.30 -2.90
N ASN A 576 14.41 -26.32 -2.70
CA ASN A 576 15.37 -26.80 -3.70
C ASN A 576 15.36 -28.33 -3.82
N ALA A 577 15.31 -29.05 -2.69
CA ALA A 577 15.24 -30.52 -2.66
C ALA A 577 14.02 -31.04 -3.44
N ASN A 578 12.86 -30.41 -3.29
CA ASN A 578 11.64 -30.71 -4.02
C ASN A 578 11.79 -30.50 -5.55
N ARG A 579 12.81 -29.72 -5.96
CA ARG A 579 13.19 -29.50 -7.38
C ARG A 579 14.39 -30.34 -7.80
N LYS A 580 14.72 -31.36 -7.02
CA LYS A 580 15.84 -32.31 -7.25
C LYS A 580 17.24 -31.67 -7.17
N ASN A 581 17.35 -30.53 -6.48
CA ASN A 581 18.61 -29.89 -6.14
C ASN A 581 18.87 -30.09 -4.64
N ALA A 582 19.51 -31.19 -4.27
CA ALA A 582 19.68 -31.59 -2.87
C ALA A 582 21.10 -31.34 -2.32
N ASP A 583 22.07 -31.08 -3.19
CA ASP A 583 23.47 -30.84 -2.84
C ASP A 583 23.70 -29.33 -2.75
N LEU A 584 23.58 -28.76 -1.53
CA LEU A 584 23.47 -27.31 -1.34
C LEU A 584 24.46 -26.79 -0.31
N LYS A 585 24.99 -25.60 -0.61
CA LYS A 585 25.75 -24.76 0.31
C LYS A 585 25.17 -23.37 0.27
N PHE A 586 24.54 -22.94 1.37
CA PHE A 586 23.88 -21.65 1.47
C PHE A 586 24.50 -20.78 2.57
N PHE A 587 24.51 -19.48 2.37
CA PHE A 587 24.77 -18.53 3.43
C PHE A 587 23.78 -17.35 3.36
N GLU A 588 23.52 -16.73 4.51
CA GLU A 588 22.68 -15.54 4.63
C GLU A 588 23.21 -14.62 5.70
N TYR A 589 23.36 -13.33 5.37
CA TYR A 589 23.42 -12.27 6.37
C TYR A 589 22.01 -11.77 6.65
N GLY A 590 21.57 -11.85 7.92
CA GLY A 590 20.24 -11.44 8.27
C GLY A 590 20.09 -11.05 9.73
N ASN A 591 19.18 -10.15 10.00
CA ASN A 591 18.82 -9.75 11.35
C ASN A 591 17.94 -10.80 12.03
N CYS A 592 18.22 -11.03 13.31
CA CYS A 592 17.43 -11.83 14.23
C CYS A 592 16.87 -10.93 15.33
N TYR A 593 15.64 -11.19 15.75
CA TYR A 593 14.87 -10.28 16.60
C TYR A 593 14.42 -11.00 17.87
N HIS A 594 14.55 -10.31 19.01
CA HIS A 594 14.15 -10.89 20.30
C HIS A 594 13.33 -9.87 21.11
N PHE A 595 12.29 -10.38 21.76
CA PHE A 595 11.51 -9.65 22.73
C PHE A 595 11.92 -10.02 24.16
N HIS A 596 12.09 -9.02 25.01
CA HIS A 596 12.49 -9.15 26.41
C HIS A 596 11.42 -8.51 27.31
N ALA A 597 10.55 -9.33 27.86
CA ALA A 597 9.44 -8.85 28.68
C ALA A 597 9.88 -8.07 29.95
N ASP A 598 11.05 -8.42 30.50
CA ASP A 598 11.67 -7.80 31.66
C ASP A 598 12.26 -6.40 31.39
N LYS A 599 12.41 -6.02 30.11
CA LYS A 599 12.97 -4.72 29.68
C LYS A 599 11.92 -3.73 29.18
N LYS A 600 10.64 -4.01 29.36
CA LYS A 600 9.58 -3.06 29.00
C LYS A 600 9.72 -1.75 29.76
N ASP A 601 9.71 -0.65 29.00
CA ASP A 601 9.79 0.71 29.54
C ASP A 601 8.67 1.56 28.91
N PRO A 602 7.75 2.13 29.68
CA PRO A 602 6.66 2.95 29.16
C PRO A 602 7.13 4.18 28.38
N GLU A 603 8.31 4.73 28.73
CA GLU A 603 8.87 5.90 28.07
C GLU A 603 9.70 5.55 26.83
N LYS A 604 10.10 4.27 26.68
CA LYS A 604 10.98 3.80 25.61
C LYS A 604 10.38 2.59 24.92
N ALA A 605 9.54 2.82 23.94
CA ALA A 605 8.78 1.78 23.23
C ALA A 605 9.64 0.61 22.69
N LEU A 606 10.90 0.85 22.34
CA LEU A 606 11.81 -0.17 21.78
C LEU A 606 12.74 -0.83 22.83
N ALA A 607 12.66 -0.46 24.11
CA ALA A 607 13.58 -0.99 25.14
C ALA A 607 13.48 -2.51 25.31
N ALA A 608 12.30 -3.08 25.07
CA ALA A 608 12.05 -4.53 25.18
C ALA A 608 12.50 -5.32 23.94
N TYR A 609 13.00 -4.69 22.90
CA TYR A 609 13.34 -5.35 21.64
C TYR A 609 14.82 -5.26 21.36
N THR A 610 15.40 -6.35 20.84
CA THR A 610 16.77 -6.37 20.36
C THR A 610 16.82 -6.90 18.94
N GLU A 611 17.73 -6.33 18.15
CA GLU A 611 18.03 -6.72 16.78
C GLU A 611 19.53 -7.01 16.66
N GLU A 612 19.86 -8.17 16.13
CA GLU A 612 21.24 -8.63 15.99
C GLU A 612 21.47 -9.20 14.59
N LEU A 613 22.55 -8.74 13.95
CA LEU A 613 22.95 -9.26 12.65
C LEU A 613 23.72 -10.57 12.83
N HIS A 614 23.30 -11.60 12.12
CA HIS A 614 23.90 -12.93 12.10
C HIS A 614 24.34 -13.33 10.68
N LEU A 615 25.30 -14.24 10.61
CA LEU A 615 25.65 -14.99 9.40
C LEU A 615 25.27 -16.45 9.62
N GLY A 616 24.31 -16.94 8.84
CA GLY A 616 23.94 -18.36 8.79
C GLY A 616 24.66 -19.07 7.66
N LEU A 617 25.12 -20.32 7.91
CA LEU A 617 25.66 -21.22 6.89
C LEU A 617 24.90 -22.53 6.95
N TRP A 618 24.53 -23.06 5.77
CA TRP A 618 23.91 -24.39 5.64
C TRP A 618 24.66 -25.20 4.61
N VAL A 619 24.97 -26.47 4.97
CA VAL A 619 25.60 -27.43 4.08
C VAL A 619 24.79 -28.73 4.14
N THR A 620 24.43 -29.28 2.99
CA THR A 620 23.64 -30.53 2.90
C THR A 620 23.93 -31.27 1.59
N GLY A 621 23.62 -32.54 1.58
CA GLY A 621 23.76 -33.41 0.42
C GLY A 621 25.18 -33.89 0.18
N LYS A 622 25.59 -34.02 -1.05
CA LYS A 622 26.90 -34.49 -1.45
C LYS A 622 27.92 -33.38 -1.54
N ARG A 623 29.10 -33.62 -1.02
CA ARG A 623 30.28 -32.80 -1.22
C ARG A 623 30.89 -33.01 -2.61
N VAL A 624 30.93 -34.28 -3.07
CA VAL A 624 31.43 -34.69 -4.37
C VAL A 624 30.44 -35.70 -4.96
N SER A 625 29.95 -35.38 -6.16
CA SER A 625 29.09 -36.27 -6.92
C SER A 625 29.92 -37.33 -7.63
N ASN A 626 29.35 -38.52 -7.83
CA ASN A 626 29.98 -39.64 -8.54
C ASN A 626 30.45 -39.22 -9.94
N SER A 627 31.69 -39.57 -10.24
CA SER A 627 32.31 -39.38 -11.55
C SER A 627 33.29 -40.54 -11.83
N TRP A 628 33.87 -40.58 -13.01
CA TRP A 628 34.89 -41.55 -13.35
C TRP A 628 36.15 -41.49 -12.44
N ALA A 629 36.40 -40.33 -11.83
CA ALA A 629 37.57 -40.07 -11.00
C ALA A 629 37.29 -40.16 -9.49
N HIS A 630 36.02 -40.08 -9.09
CA HIS A 630 35.62 -40.05 -7.66
C HIS A 630 34.33 -40.80 -7.43
N THR A 631 34.23 -41.45 -6.28
CA THR A 631 32.96 -41.98 -5.75
C THR A 631 32.19 -40.84 -5.06
N ASP A 632 30.89 -41.07 -4.84
CA ASP A 632 30.07 -40.17 -4.04
C ASP A 632 30.66 -39.96 -2.65
N GLU A 633 30.76 -38.70 -2.24
CA GLU A 633 31.16 -38.30 -0.90
C GLU A 633 30.14 -37.32 -0.31
N ASN A 634 29.54 -37.69 0.82
CA ASN A 634 28.59 -36.84 1.50
C ASN A 634 29.31 -35.68 2.21
N SER A 635 28.62 -34.55 2.32
CA SER A 635 29.05 -33.46 3.20
C SER A 635 29.09 -33.92 4.64
N THR A 636 29.92 -33.29 5.45
CA THR A 636 30.11 -33.65 6.86
C THR A 636 30.16 -32.38 7.74
N VAL A 637 29.96 -32.59 9.03
CA VAL A 637 30.12 -31.50 10.02
C VAL A 637 31.55 -30.94 10.05
N TYR A 638 32.54 -31.75 9.65
CA TYR A 638 33.94 -31.31 9.56
C TYR A 638 34.16 -30.31 8.41
N GLU A 639 33.45 -30.47 7.31
CA GLU A 639 33.44 -29.54 6.22
C GLU A 639 32.88 -28.18 6.68
N LEU A 640 31.73 -28.17 7.35
CA LEU A 640 31.15 -26.95 7.92
C LEU A 640 32.10 -26.30 8.93
N LYS A 641 32.74 -27.11 9.82
CA LYS A 641 33.73 -26.63 10.76
C LYS A 641 34.88 -25.92 10.05
N ALA A 642 35.39 -26.49 8.97
CA ALA A 642 36.49 -25.89 8.19
C ALA A 642 36.10 -24.53 7.60
N TYR A 643 34.85 -24.36 7.11
CA TYR A 643 34.36 -23.07 6.64
C TYR A 643 34.27 -22.05 7.78
N VAL A 644 33.75 -22.41 8.93
CA VAL A 644 33.69 -21.53 10.12
C VAL A 644 35.11 -21.11 10.56
N GLU A 645 36.02 -22.06 10.65
CA GLU A 645 37.44 -21.77 10.99
C GLU A 645 38.12 -20.84 9.97
N ASN A 646 37.85 -21.04 8.69
CA ASN A 646 38.39 -20.19 7.62
C ASN A 646 37.83 -18.77 7.70
N ILE A 647 36.56 -18.58 8.08
CA ILE A 647 35.98 -17.25 8.34
C ILE A 647 36.71 -16.58 9.50
N PHE A 648 36.89 -17.27 10.64
CA PHE A 648 37.62 -16.71 11.78
C PHE A 648 39.06 -16.31 11.39
N ARG A 649 39.76 -17.20 10.69
CA ARG A 649 41.13 -16.93 10.19
C ARG A 649 41.16 -15.74 9.25
N ARG A 650 40.19 -15.62 8.34
CA ARG A 650 40.06 -14.48 7.41
C ARG A 650 39.83 -13.16 8.14
N LEU A 651 39.14 -13.20 9.26
CA LEU A 651 38.89 -12.05 10.13
C LEU A 651 40.05 -11.79 11.12
N GLY A 652 41.09 -12.60 11.09
CA GLY A 652 42.26 -12.46 11.95
C GLY A 652 42.11 -13.03 13.36
N LEU A 653 41.08 -13.86 13.58
CA LEU A 653 40.85 -14.56 14.84
C LEU A 653 41.55 -15.93 14.80
N ASN A 654 42.30 -16.25 15.85
CA ASN A 654 42.90 -17.56 16.01
C ASN A 654 42.02 -18.39 16.99
N LEU A 655 41.62 -19.59 16.58
CA LEU A 655 40.81 -20.48 17.41
C LEU A 655 41.46 -20.87 18.74
N HIS A 656 42.78 -20.96 18.81
CA HIS A 656 43.51 -21.21 20.05
C HIS A 656 43.33 -20.12 21.12
N ASP A 657 42.92 -18.91 20.70
CA ASP A 657 42.64 -17.81 21.60
C ASP A 657 41.16 -17.76 22.06
N LEU A 658 40.36 -18.63 21.50
CA LEU A 658 38.93 -18.76 21.77
C LEU A 658 38.64 -20.01 22.61
N VAL A 659 37.49 -20.04 23.22
CA VAL A 659 36.97 -21.22 23.98
C VAL A 659 36.01 -21.98 23.08
N VAL A 660 36.42 -23.19 22.70
CA VAL A 660 35.56 -24.11 21.95
C VAL A 660 35.03 -25.16 22.93
N GLY A 661 33.72 -25.35 22.97
CA GLY A 661 33.06 -26.30 23.88
C GLY A 661 31.88 -27.00 23.23
N ASN A 662 31.50 -28.15 23.80
CA ASN A 662 30.30 -28.87 23.39
C ASN A 662 29.07 -28.02 23.70
N LEU A 663 28.12 -27.97 22.76
CA LEU A 663 26.81 -27.35 22.91
C LEU A 663 25.76 -28.47 22.89
N SER A 664 24.90 -28.46 23.89
CA SER A 664 23.71 -29.32 23.92
C SER A 664 22.47 -28.41 23.93
N ASP A 665 21.72 -28.48 22.89
CA ASP A 665 20.44 -27.79 22.78
C ASP A 665 19.44 -28.59 21.93
N ASP A 666 18.25 -28.07 21.70
CA ASP A 666 17.17 -28.80 21.05
C ASP A 666 17.15 -28.67 19.51
N ILE A 667 18.00 -27.81 18.94
CA ILE A 667 18.10 -27.69 17.46
C ILE A 667 19.21 -28.55 16.86
N TYR A 668 20.24 -28.89 17.63
CA TYR A 668 21.36 -29.71 17.18
C TYR A 668 21.37 -31.12 17.79
N ALA A 669 21.68 -32.14 16.99
CA ALA A 669 21.97 -33.47 17.45
C ALA A 669 23.36 -33.56 18.09
N ALA A 670 24.31 -32.79 17.55
CA ALA A 670 25.65 -32.59 18.07
C ALA A 670 26.18 -31.25 17.59
N ALA A 671 26.72 -30.44 18.50
CA ALA A 671 27.21 -29.13 18.15
C ALA A 671 28.36 -28.64 19.01
N LEU A 672 29.09 -27.66 18.46
CA LEU A 672 30.10 -26.89 19.16
C LEU A 672 29.70 -25.44 19.26
N SER A 673 30.14 -24.80 20.34
CA SER A 673 30.08 -23.34 20.51
C SER A 673 31.48 -22.74 20.55
N VAL A 674 31.67 -21.61 19.93
CA VAL A 674 32.91 -20.82 19.97
C VAL A 674 32.64 -19.53 20.72
N GLN A 675 33.43 -19.25 21.74
CA GLN A 675 33.27 -18.11 22.64
C GLN A 675 34.61 -17.39 22.85
N THR A 676 34.52 -16.11 23.14
CA THR A 676 35.70 -15.38 23.67
C THR A 676 36.04 -15.89 25.05
N ARG A 677 37.24 -15.65 25.53
CA ARG A 677 37.64 -15.95 26.95
C ARG A 677 36.76 -15.24 27.97
N GLY A 678 36.11 -14.13 27.59
CA GLY A 678 35.10 -13.42 28.41
C GLY A 678 33.70 -14.00 28.34
N GLY A 679 33.48 -15.17 27.73
CA GLY A 679 32.18 -15.86 27.68
C GLY A 679 31.19 -15.34 26.63
N LYS A 680 31.61 -14.41 25.73
CA LYS A 680 30.73 -13.95 24.64
C LYS A 680 30.73 -14.98 23.50
N ARG A 681 29.55 -15.47 23.15
CA ARG A 681 29.35 -16.45 22.08
C ARG A 681 29.53 -15.78 20.72
N LEU A 682 30.43 -16.30 19.90
CA LEU A 682 30.72 -15.81 18.55
C LEU A 682 30.04 -16.66 17.48
N ALA A 683 30.03 -17.99 17.70
CA ALA A 683 29.40 -18.92 16.76
C ALA A 683 28.89 -20.17 17.46
N THR A 684 27.89 -20.81 16.85
CA THR A 684 27.48 -22.20 17.09
C THR A 684 27.40 -22.91 15.75
N PHE A 685 27.80 -24.18 15.71
CA PHE A 685 27.65 -25.00 14.51
C PHE A 685 27.55 -26.47 14.85
N GLY A 686 26.82 -27.22 14.03
CA GLY A 686 26.58 -28.61 14.27
C GLY A 686 25.63 -29.26 13.27
N VAL A 687 25.15 -30.46 13.66
CA VAL A 687 24.21 -31.25 12.88
C VAL A 687 22.81 -30.95 13.36
N VAL A 688 21.91 -30.51 12.49
CA VAL A 688 20.51 -30.23 12.82
C VAL A 688 19.79 -31.55 13.21
N THR A 689 18.90 -31.47 14.22
CA THR A 689 18.16 -32.63 14.69
C THR A 689 17.23 -33.20 13.62
N ARG A 690 17.11 -34.53 13.56
CA ARG A 690 16.18 -35.24 12.68
C ARG A 690 14.71 -34.81 12.88
N LYS A 691 14.35 -34.42 14.10
CA LYS A 691 13.00 -33.96 14.44
C LYS A 691 12.67 -32.68 13.64
N LEU A 692 13.59 -31.71 13.61
CA LEU A 692 13.40 -30.48 12.84
C LEU A 692 13.40 -30.74 11.34
N LEU A 693 14.36 -31.56 10.84
CA LEU A 693 14.42 -31.85 9.40
C LEU A 693 13.14 -32.51 8.89
N LYS A 694 12.54 -33.41 9.66
CA LYS A 694 11.25 -34.01 9.30
C LYS A 694 10.09 -33.01 9.26
N ALA A 695 10.12 -31.99 10.12
CA ALA A 695 9.08 -30.94 10.10
C ALA A 695 9.13 -30.09 8.81
N PHE A 696 10.26 -30.11 8.09
CA PHE A 696 10.46 -29.41 6.82
C PHE A 696 10.53 -30.36 5.60
N ASP A 697 10.18 -31.67 5.76
CA ASP A 697 10.30 -32.69 4.70
C ASP A 697 11.72 -32.80 4.09
N ILE A 698 12.76 -32.67 4.95
CA ILE A 698 14.15 -32.82 4.55
C ILE A 698 14.70 -34.18 4.97
N ASP A 699 15.08 -34.99 3.99
CA ASP A 699 15.63 -36.34 4.21
C ASP A 699 17.14 -36.35 4.51
N ASN A 700 17.89 -35.46 3.85
CA ASN A 700 19.32 -35.33 4.00
C ASN A 700 19.70 -34.75 5.37
N GLU A 701 20.92 -35.07 5.86
CA GLU A 701 21.48 -34.34 6.99
C GLU A 701 21.77 -32.90 6.58
N VAL A 702 21.47 -31.96 7.48
CA VAL A 702 21.80 -30.54 7.33
C VAL A 702 22.77 -30.16 8.44
N TYR A 703 23.85 -29.53 8.02
CA TYR A 703 24.87 -28.95 8.89
C TYR A 703 24.65 -27.44 8.90
N TYR A 704 24.41 -26.86 10.08
CA TYR A 704 24.09 -25.45 10.24
C TYR A 704 25.09 -24.76 11.15
N ALA A 705 25.54 -23.58 10.76
CA ALA A 705 26.29 -22.67 11.60
C ALA A 705 25.59 -21.30 11.72
N ASP A 706 25.60 -20.77 12.92
CA ASP A 706 25.12 -19.46 13.28
C ASP A 706 26.25 -18.62 13.88
N LEU A 707 26.64 -17.55 13.23
CA LEU A 707 27.70 -16.63 13.66
C LEU A 707 27.09 -15.28 14.03
N ASN A 708 27.22 -14.86 15.29
CA ASN A 708 26.78 -13.53 15.71
C ASN A 708 27.75 -12.47 15.16
N TRP A 709 27.34 -11.80 14.08
CA TRP A 709 28.20 -10.87 13.35
C TRP A 709 28.58 -9.66 14.20
N LYS A 710 27.67 -9.16 15.01
CA LYS A 710 27.90 -8.03 15.91
C LYS A 710 29.01 -8.34 16.96
N GLU A 711 28.96 -9.53 17.56
CA GLU A 711 29.97 -9.94 18.53
C GLU A 711 31.30 -10.27 17.84
N LEU A 712 31.29 -10.80 16.62
CA LEU A 712 32.49 -10.98 15.80
C LEU A 712 33.18 -9.65 15.51
N LEU A 713 32.44 -8.62 15.06
CA LEU A 713 33.00 -7.29 14.82
C LEU A 713 33.63 -6.69 16.07
N LYS A 714 33.02 -6.91 17.24
CA LYS A 714 33.62 -6.48 18.51
C LYS A 714 34.91 -7.25 18.83
N ALA A 715 34.92 -8.55 18.57
CA ALA A 715 36.12 -9.38 18.83
C ALA A 715 37.31 -8.99 17.97
N ILE A 716 37.07 -8.56 16.73
CA ILE A 716 38.14 -8.17 15.79
C ILE A 716 38.55 -6.70 15.87
N LYS A 717 37.86 -5.87 16.67
CA LYS A 717 38.08 -4.41 16.72
C LYS A 717 39.56 -4.01 16.91
N ASN A 718 40.31 -4.81 17.66
CA ASN A 718 41.72 -4.56 17.98
C ASN A 718 42.68 -5.45 17.20
N VAL A 719 42.19 -6.28 16.29
CA VAL A 719 43.05 -7.15 15.46
C VAL A 719 43.74 -6.30 14.41
N LYS A 720 45.09 -6.40 14.39
CA LYS A 720 45.92 -5.75 13.39
C LYS A 720 46.51 -6.81 12.47
N VAL A 721 46.32 -6.64 11.19
CA VAL A 721 46.98 -7.46 10.17
C VAL A 721 48.42 -6.96 10.04
N ASN A 722 49.39 -7.81 10.43
CA ASN A 722 50.78 -7.53 10.27
C ASN A 722 51.36 -8.43 9.18
N PHE A 723 52.11 -7.85 8.25
CA PHE A 723 52.85 -8.60 7.26
C PHE A 723 54.07 -9.28 7.97
N GLN A 724 54.26 -10.57 7.69
CA GLN A 724 55.48 -11.31 8.06
C GLN A 724 56.02 -12.00 6.82
N GLU A 725 57.33 -11.93 6.63
CA GLU A 725 57.98 -12.68 5.56
C GLU A 725 57.85 -14.18 5.83
N LEU A 726 57.74 -14.95 4.77
CA LEU A 726 57.75 -16.41 4.87
C LEU A 726 59.10 -16.87 5.39
N SER A 727 59.08 -17.83 6.33
CA SER A 727 60.32 -18.38 6.86
C SER A 727 61.16 -19.03 5.74
N LYS A 728 62.45 -18.70 5.69
CA LYS A 728 63.45 -19.32 4.78
C LYS A 728 63.96 -20.67 5.30
N PHE A 729 63.57 -21.01 6.53
CA PHE A 729 64.04 -22.22 7.19
C PHE A 729 63.03 -23.35 7.10
N PRO A 730 63.42 -24.60 6.81
CA PRO A 730 62.50 -25.71 6.63
C PRO A 730 61.77 -26.07 7.92
N ALA A 731 60.45 -26.36 7.81
CA ALA A 731 59.68 -26.94 8.88
C ALA A 731 60.01 -28.48 8.99
N VAL A 732 59.93 -28.98 10.20
CA VAL A 732 60.16 -30.39 10.48
C VAL A 732 58.86 -31.02 11.04
N LYS A 733 58.42 -32.09 10.40
CA LYS A 733 57.22 -32.84 10.80
C LYS A 733 57.66 -34.06 11.64
N ARG A 734 56.99 -34.32 12.78
CA ARG A 734 57.17 -35.50 13.64
C ARG A 734 55.80 -36.07 14.00
N ASP A 735 55.65 -37.37 13.87
CA ASP A 735 54.46 -38.11 14.11
C ASP A 735 54.58 -38.93 15.38
N LEU A 736 53.45 -39.00 16.13
CA LEU A 736 53.33 -39.88 17.30
C LEU A 736 52.05 -40.70 17.17
N ALA A 737 52.12 -41.98 17.39
CA ALA A 737 50.93 -42.84 17.58
C ALA A 737 50.62 -42.93 19.09
N LEU A 738 49.57 -42.36 19.53
CA LEU A 738 49.14 -42.23 20.93
C LEU A 738 48.03 -43.21 21.24
N LEU A 739 48.25 -44.13 22.11
CA LEU A 739 47.19 -45.00 22.69
C LEU A 739 46.59 -44.24 23.89
N ILE A 740 45.34 -43.91 23.85
CA ILE A 740 44.64 -43.07 24.81
C ILE A 740 43.27 -43.64 25.18
N ASP A 741 42.70 -43.17 26.29
CA ASP A 741 41.32 -43.48 26.65
C ASP A 741 40.33 -42.91 25.61
N LYS A 742 39.26 -43.63 25.33
CA LYS A 742 38.22 -43.17 24.37
C LYS A 742 37.64 -41.82 24.70
N LYS A 743 37.64 -41.41 25.98
CA LYS A 743 37.07 -40.14 26.45
C LYS A 743 37.95 -38.96 26.12
N VAL A 744 39.25 -39.14 25.90
CA VAL A 744 40.20 -38.07 25.60
C VAL A 744 39.88 -37.46 24.26
N GLN A 745 39.67 -36.15 24.24
CA GLN A 745 39.40 -35.42 23.03
C GLN A 745 40.72 -34.92 22.38
N PHE A 746 40.74 -34.81 21.06
CA PHE A 746 41.93 -34.28 20.33
C PHE A 746 42.29 -32.88 20.81
N ALA A 747 41.30 -32.01 21.11
CA ALA A 747 41.53 -30.65 21.64
C ALA A 747 42.35 -30.63 22.94
N GLU A 748 42.30 -31.70 23.79
CA GLU A 748 43.11 -31.79 24.99
C GLU A 748 44.58 -32.07 24.64
N ILE A 749 44.81 -32.93 23.63
CA ILE A 749 46.18 -33.19 23.09
C ILE A 749 46.78 -31.93 22.50
N GLU A 750 46.00 -31.24 21.65
CA GLU A 750 46.38 -30.00 21.00
C GLU A 750 46.73 -28.93 22.03
N LYS A 751 45.88 -28.69 23.02
CA LYS A 751 46.15 -27.76 24.11
C LYS A 751 47.43 -28.08 24.88
N ILE A 752 47.62 -29.33 25.25
CA ILE A 752 48.84 -29.77 25.95
C ILE A 752 50.08 -29.54 25.08
N ALA A 753 49.98 -29.80 23.78
CA ALA A 753 51.07 -29.62 22.86
C ALA A 753 51.49 -28.12 22.75
N TYR A 754 50.53 -27.25 22.53
CA TYR A 754 50.83 -25.80 22.47
C TYR A 754 51.25 -25.21 23.81
N ASP A 755 50.75 -25.67 24.92
CA ASP A 755 51.21 -25.30 26.26
C ASP A 755 52.62 -25.79 26.53
N SER A 756 53.04 -26.89 25.92
CA SER A 756 54.37 -27.46 26.06
C SER A 756 55.41 -26.73 25.22
N GLU A 757 55.04 -26.35 23.99
CA GLU A 757 55.92 -25.64 23.09
C GLU A 757 55.21 -24.50 22.36
N LYS A 758 55.45 -23.27 22.82
CA LYS A 758 54.74 -22.06 22.36
C LYS A 758 55.31 -21.35 21.15
N LYS A 759 56.58 -21.59 20.85
CA LYS A 759 57.31 -20.85 19.82
C LYS A 759 57.54 -21.65 18.56
N LEU A 760 58.05 -22.86 18.72
CA LEU A 760 58.49 -23.71 17.63
C LEU A 760 57.45 -24.63 17.07
N LEU A 761 56.39 -24.95 17.85
CA LEU A 761 55.28 -25.75 17.39
C LEU A 761 54.30 -24.85 16.59
N LYS A 762 54.19 -25.11 15.29
CA LYS A 762 53.35 -24.35 14.37
C LYS A 762 51.97 -24.97 14.16
N GLU A 763 51.92 -26.33 14.13
CA GLU A 763 50.69 -27.04 13.83
C GLU A 763 50.67 -28.40 14.56
N VAL A 764 49.47 -28.79 15.01
CA VAL A 764 49.18 -30.13 15.52
C VAL A 764 48.03 -30.67 14.69
N SER A 765 48.21 -31.78 14.00
CA SER A 765 47.20 -32.38 13.15
C SER A 765 46.98 -33.84 13.46
N LEU A 766 45.69 -34.26 13.44
CA LEU A 766 45.27 -35.65 13.58
C LEU A 766 45.07 -36.25 12.18
N PHE A 767 45.87 -37.22 11.81
CA PHE A 767 45.77 -37.81 10.46
C PHE A 767 45.26 -39.24 10.41
N ASP A 768 45.19 -39.95 11.56
CA ASP A 768 44.57 -41.25 11.62
C ASP A 768 43.92 -41.52 13.01
N VAL A 769 42.79 -42.21 13.00
CA VAL A 769 42.06 -42.62 14.21
C VAL A 769 41.74 -44.10 14.06
N TYR A 770 42.30 -44.90 14.93
CA TYR A 770 42.04 -46.35 14.97
C TYR A 770 41.31 -46.77 16.24
N GLU A 771 40.11 -47.38 16.02
CA GLU A 771 39.34 -48.02 17.06
C GLU A 771 38.99 -49.45 16.62
N GLY A 772 39.81 -50.39 16.98
CA GLY A 772 39.67 -51.76 16.48
C GLY A 772 39.95 -52.85 17.52
N LYS A 773 39.67 -54.09 17.13
CA LYS A 773 39.80 -55.29 18.00
C LYS A 773 41.19 -55.57 18.58
N ASN A 774 42.20 -54.90 18.02
CA ASN A 774 43.60 -55.06 18.46
C ASN A 774 44.05 -54.06 19.53
N LEU A 775 43.07 -53.34 20.14
CA LEU A 775 43.30 -52.39 21.21
C LEU A 775 42.65 -52.89 22.50
N GLU A 776 43.21 -52.51 23.65
CA GLU A 776 42.57 -52.72 24.95
C GLU A 776 41.13 -52.11 24.99
N ALA A 777 40.24 -52.76 25.68
CA ALA A 777 38.88 -52.24 25.82
C ALA A 777 38.86 -50.87 26.47
N GLY A 778 38.16 -49.91 25.84
CA GLY A 778 38.08 -48.52 26.30
C GLY A 778 39.23 -47.61 25.80
N LYS A 779 40.12 -48.12 24.95
CA LYS A 779 41.23 -47.36 24.32
C LYS A 779 40.96 -47.09 22.86
N LYS A 780 41.57 -46.01 22.34
CA LYS A 780 41.70 -45.66 20.93
C LYS A 780 43.14 -45.22 20.62
N SER A 781 43.54 -45.29 19.35
CA SER A 781 44.82 -44.83 18.90
C SER A 781 44.66 -43.61 18.01
N TYR A 782 45.33 -42.52 18.35
CA TYR A 782 45.45 -41.32 17.52
C TYR A 782 46.82 -41.21 16.91
N ALA A 783 46.91 -41.08 15.60
CA ALA A 783 48.14 -40.70 14.92
C ALA A 783 48.18 -39.16 14.74
N VAL A 784 49.07 -38.54 15.52
CA VAL A 784 49.13 -37.08 15.63
C VAL A 784 50.45 -36.59 15.07
N SER A 785 50.37 -35.57 14.24
CA SER A 785 51.51 -34.92 13.59
C SER A 785 51.77 -33.56 14.23
N PHE A 786 53.07 -33.29 14.49
CA PHE A 786 53.56 -32.04 15.06
C PHE A 786 54.49 -31.36 14.06
N LEU A 787 54.14 -30.13 13.60
CA LEU A 787 54.96 -29.33 12.70
C LEU A 787 55.75 -28.33 13.51
N LEU A 788 57.08 -28.47 13.47
CA LEU A 788 58.01 -27.64 14.19
C LEU A 788 58.79 -26.76 13.21
N GLN A 789 58.90 -25.45 13.49
CA GLN A 789 59.65 -24.52 12.68
C GLN A 789 60.18 -23.36 13.53
N ASP A 790 61.44 -23.01 13.31
CA ASP A 790 62.06 -21.77 13.80
C ASP A 790 62.11 -20.77 12.64
N GLU A 791 61.69 -19.53 12.89
CA GLU A 791 61.71 -18.48 11.87
C GLU A 791 63.10 -17.86 11.64
N THR A 792 64.03 -18.13 12.55
CA THR A 792 65.36 -17.51 12.59
C THR A 792 66.51 -18.45 12.23
N GLN A 793 66.32 -19.77 12.32
CA GLN A 793 67.35 -20.78 12.09
C GLN A 793 66.78 -22.15 11.73
N THR A 794 67.53 -23.00 11.11
CA THR A 794 67.20 -24.42 10.90
C THR A 794 67.30 -25.20 12.21
N LEU A 795 66.19 -25.91 12.53
CA LEU A 795 66.19 -26.79 13.74
C LEU A 795 67.13 -27.95 13.57
N ASN A 796 67.90 -28.24 14.62
CA ASN A 796 68.78 -29.43 14.66
C ASN A 796 68.08 -30.58 15.40
N ASP A 797 68.57 -31.83 15.17
CA ASP A 797 67.90 -33.02 15.72
C ASP A 797 67.90 -33.02 17.24
N LYS A 798 68.89 -32.51 17.94
CA LYS A 798 68.87 -32.40 19.41
C LYS A 798 67.82 -31.50 19.97
N GLN A 799 67.52 -30.39 19.26
CA GLN A 799 66.41 -29.49 19.63
C GLN A 799 65.05 -30.15 19.40
N ILE A 800 64.93 -30.82 18.26
CA ILE A 800 63.66 -31.53 17.90
C ILE A 800 63.40 -32.64 18.90
N ASP A 801 64.37 -33.49 19.20
CA ASP A 801 64.25 -34.59 20.15
C ASP A 801 63.88 -34.10 21.55
N LYS A 802 64.45 -33.01 22.00
CA LYS A 802 64.15 -32.42 23.30
C LYS A 802 62.69 -31.94 23.37
N ILE A 803 62.18 -31.31 22.28
CA ILE A 803 60.80 -30.89 22.19
C ILE A 803 59.86 -32.09 22.19
N MET A 804 60.14 -33.11 21.39
CA MET A 804 59.35 -34.31 21.29
C MET A 804 59.32 -35.09 22.61
N GLN A 805 60.45 -35.22 23.29
CA GLN A 805 60.46 -35.82 24.61
C GLN A 805 59.61 -35.08 25.64
N LYS A 806 59.67 -33.75 25.61
CA LYS A 806 58.81 -32.92 26.48
C LYS A 806 57.32 -33.08 26.15
N LEU A 807 56.95 -33.14 24.86
CA LEU A 807 55.57 -33.34 24.39
C LEU A 807 55.07 -34.74 24.87
N ILE A 808 55.85 -35.79 24.61
CA ILE A 808 55.55 -37.17 25.00
C ILE A 808 55.33 -37.25 26.53
N LYS A 809 56.25 -36.72 27.30
CA LYS A 809 56.13 -36.72 28.76
C LYS A 809 54.87 -36.01 29.24
N ASN A 810 54.56 -34.82 28.73
CA ASN A 810 53.40 -34.05 29.14
C ASN A 810 52.08 -34.77 28.75
N LEU A 811 52.01 -35.42 27.58
CA LEU A 811 50.86 -36.21 27.14
C LEU A 811 50.70 -37.46 27.99
N GLN A 812 51.78 -38.11 28.37
CA GLN A 812 51.74 -39.26 29.32
C GLN A 812 51.27 -38.82 30.69
N ASP A 813 51.83 -37.80 31.27
CA ASP A 813 51.57 -37.35 32.62
C ASP A 813 50.12 -36.79 32.77
N LYS A 814 49.60 -36.11 31.76
CA LYS A 814 48.29 -35.44 31.84
C LYS A 814 47.11 -36.25 31.28
N LEU A 815 47.37 -37.12 30.31
CA LEU A 815 46.30 -37.89 29.64
C LEU A 815 46.49 -39.40 29.78
N GLY A 816 47.59 -39.88 30.42
CA GLY A 816 47.89 -41.30 30.47
C GLY A 816 48.16 -41.88 29.07
N ALA A 817 48.57 -41.06 28.11
CA ALA A 817 48.86 -41.51 26.76
C ALA A 817 50.07 -42.46 26.74
N GLN A 818 50.00 -43.53 25.97
CA GLN A 818 51.08 -44.46 25.73
C GLN A 818 51.52 -44.38 24.26
N LEU A 819 52.79 -44.48 24.01
CA LEU A 819 53.27 -44.56 22.61
C LEU A 819 53.01 -46.01 22.11
N ARG A 820 52.52 -46.09 20.90
CA ARG A 820 52.25 -47.31 20.20
C ARG A 820 53.35 -47.64 19.19
#